data_1f4c66f34bb0ec20aa75d8c9a9e7cccb
#
_entry.id   1f4c66f34bb0ec20aa75d8c9a9e7cccb
#
_cell.length_a   1.000
_cell.length_b   1.000
_cell.length_c   1.000
_cell.angle_alpha   90.00
_cell.angle_beta   90.00
_cell.angle_gamma   90.00
#
_symmetry.space_group_name_H-M   'P 1'
#
loop_
_entity.id
_entity.type
_entity.pdbx_description
1 polymer ?
#
loop_
_entity_poly.entity_id
_entity_poly.type
_entity_poly.pdbx_seq_one_letter_code
_entity_poly.pdbx_strand_id
1 'polypeptide(L)'
;MGAWHTYSAQQAIAELETDRTRGLTQAEAERRLERYGPNRLERGRRPGLLRRLWGQLTDPMVLVLLAAAGLSLWASGGEDWLDAAIILVIVVVNACISLSQEDSAEKALAALRDMSAPLARVVRDGKLIRLETDRLVPGDIIHLEAGDLVPADARLLEAAGLQADESALTGESAPVSKGVLSALPEDTPLAERANLVMASTVLTRGRAAAVVIATGMDTEVGRIAGLLLNQEEGETPLQKKMAEISRALSFVCLCVCAVMFGVGLLQGRGMLDMFLTAVSLAVAAIPEGLPAIVTIVLALGVGRMAKRRAIVKKLPAVETLGCAGVICSDKTGTLTQNKMTVVEVWTPRPSGRETALTIAALCSDAELIWKGREPVSTGDPTEAALVTAAAKEGLDKNELEGAWPRRGELPFDSERKLMTTVHAKPGGGYRVCVKGAPDVLSRRCRLDGAAARRLEARNEAMASRALRVLGVAYKDLALLPAQLSSAVLEQGLTFAGLIGMIDPPRPEVKAAVERCFAAGIRPVMITGDHKLTAVAIARELGICRPGDLALTGDDLDFLPQEVLEEEVDKFSVYARVSPEHKMRIVQAWQARGKVAAMTGDGVNDAPALKAADIGCAMGLSGTDVAKGAADMILTDDNFATIVAAVEEGRGIYANIKKAIHYLLSCNIGEILTIFCATLFRFPQMPLVPVQLLWLNLVTDSLPALALGV
;
A
#
# COMPACT_ATOMS: atom_id res chain seq x y z
N MET A 1 -1.35 32.46 14.39
CA MET A 1 -2.17 31.99 13.26
C MET A 1 -3.50 32.71 13.27
N GLY A 2 -3.98 33.16 12.10
CA GLY A 2 -5.33 33.70 12.00
C GLY A 2 -6.35 32.64 12.39
N ALA A 3 -7.38 33.05 13.08
CA ALA A 3 -8.51 32.17 13.46
C ALA A 3 -9.36 31.89 12.21
N TRP A 4 -8.84 31.07 11.27
CA TRP A 4 -9.44 30.80 9.95
C TRP A 4 -10.89 30.30 9.99
N HIS A 5 -11.32 29.70 11.12
CA HIS A 5 -12.70 29.30 11.34
C HIS A 5 -13.63 30.49 11.56
N THR A 6 -13.09 31.67 11.92
CA THR A 6 -13.86 32.92 12.08
C THR A 6 -14.04 33.66 10.75
N TYR A 7 -13.37 33.23 9.66
CA TYR A 7 -13.50 33.87 8.35
C TYR A 7 -14.59 33.19 7.53
N SER A 8 -15.34 33.98 6.77
CA SER A 8 -16.18 33.43 5.71
C SER A 8 -15.31 32.87 4.58
N ALA A 9 -15.86 32.01 3.72
CA ALA A 9 -15.15 31.46 2.56
C ALA A 9 -14.56 32.56 1.65
N GLN A 10 -15.32 33.68 1.46
CA GLN A 10 -14.87 34.81 0.65
C GLN A 10 -13.73 35.59 1.31
N GLN A 11 -13.78 35.76 2.62
CA GLN A 11 -12.70 36.43 3.36
C GLN A 11 -11.41 35.58 3.32
N ALA A 12 -11.52 34.26 3.45
CA ALA A 12 -10.37 33.39 3.36
C ALA A 12 -9.70 33.45 1.98
N ILE A 13 -10.48 33.48 0.89
CA ILE A 13 -9.98 33.65 -0.48
C ILE A 13 -9.25 34.98 -0.64
N ALA A 14 -9.87 36.07 -0.13
CA ALA A 14 -9.30 37.43 -0.22
C ALA A 14 -7.98 37.53 0.57
N GLU A 15 -7.95 37.03 1.82
CA GLU A 15 -6.76 37.07 2.69
C GLU A 15 -5.60 36.25 2.12
N LEU A 16 -5.92 35.13 1.45
CA LEU A 16 -4.93 34.26 0.81
C LEU A 16 -4.58 34.70 -0.63
N GLU A 17 -5.12 35.82 -1.09
CA GLU A 17 -4.89 36.38 -2.43
C GLU A 17 -4.96 35.30 -3.52
N THR A 18 -6.06 34.52 -3.52
CA THR A 18 -6.29 33.42 -4.47
C THR A 18 -7.62 33.59 -5.19
N ASP A 19 -7.84 32.81 -6.24
CA ASP A 19 -9.12 32.81 -6.98
C ASP A 19 -9.78 31.44 -6.88
N ARG A 20 -11.09 31.41 -6.58
CA ARG A 20 -11.87 30.18 -6.39
C ARG A 20 -11.88 29.28 -7.62
N THR A 21 -11.88 29.85 -8.83
CA THR A 21 -12.05 29.15 -10.10
C THR A 21 -10.72 28.93 -10.80
N ARG A 22 -9.80 29.87 -10.71
CA ARG A 22 -8.49 29.80 -11.35
C ARG A 22 -7.40 29.24 -10.45
N GLY A 23 -7.58 29.32 -9.13
CA GLY A 23 -6.54 29.00 -8.16
C GLY A 23 -5.34 29.94 -8.26
N LEU A 24 -4.22 29.57 -7.68
CA LEU A 24 -2.95 30.26 -7.81
C LEU A 24 -2.34 30.05 -9.21
N THR A 25 -1.53 31.01 -9.66
CA THR A 25 -0.66 30.80 -10.82
C THR A 25 0.52 29.92 -10.39
N GLN A 26 1.10 29.14 -11.33
CA GLN A 26 2.25 28.29 -11.03
C GLN A 26 3.44 29.10 -10.46
N ALA A 27 3.70 30.28 -11.01
CA ALA A 27 4.77 31.16 -10.54
C ALA A 27 4.54 31.67 -9.11
N GLU A 28 3.28 31.96 -8.73
CA GLU A 28 2.94 32.37 -7.37
C GLU A 28 3.06 31.20 -6.39
N ALA A 29 2.63 30.02 -6.79
CA ALA A 29 2.76 28.82 -5.99
C ALA A 29 4.24 28.48 -5.70
N GLU A 30 5.13 28.63 -6.67
CA GLU A 30 6.58 28.45 -6.48
C GLU A 30 7.17 29.46 -5.50
N ARG A 31 6.81 30.75 -5.61
CA ARG A 31 7.21 31.79 -4.63
C ARG A 31 6.72 31.49 -3.22
N ARG A 32 5.48 30.99 -3.09
CA ARG A 32 4.94 30.58 -1.79
C ARG A 32 5.64 29.35 -1.25
N LEU A 33 6.00 28.40 -2.11
CA LEU A 33 6.76 27.23 -1.71
C LEU A 33 8.16 27.61 -1.16
N GLU A 34 8.82 28.60 -1.75
CA GLU A 34 10.07 29.14 -1.21
C GLU A 34 9.88 29.85 0.13
N ARG A 35 8.75 30.54 0.32
CA ARG A 35 8.43 31.29 1.53
C ARG A 35 7.99 30.43 2.70
N TYR A 36 7.07 29.47 2.45
CA TYR A 36 6.44 28.64 3.49
C TYR A 36 7.14 27.28 3.66
N GLY A 37 8.01 26.91 2.71
CA GLY A 37 8.61 25.57 2.67
C GLY A 37 7.66 24.48 2.18
N PRO A 38 8.19 23.26 2.03
CA PRO A 38 7.38 22.11 1.59
C PRO A 38 6.36 21.69 2.67
N ASN A 39 5.19 21.23 2.24
CA ASN A 39 4.16 20.70 3.13
C ASN A 39 4.57 19.32 3.69
N ARG A 40 5.54 19.34 4.59
CA ARG A 40 6.08 18.16 5.28
C ARG A 40 6.18 18.44 6.77
N LEU A 41 5.92 17.44 7.57
CA LEU A 41 6.21 17.49 9.00
C LEU A 41 7.74 17.43 9.19
N GLU A 42 8.32 18.39 9.91
CA GLU A 42 9.73 18.35 10.26
C GLU A 42 10.00 17.12 11.13
N ARG A 43 11.05 16.42 10.79
CA ARG A 43 11.62 15.37 11.63
C ARG A 43 12.56 16.00 12.65
N GLY A 44 12.74 15.34 13.79
CA GLY A 44 13.72 15.75 14.77
C GLY A 44 15.06 16.09 14.10
N ARG A 45 15.66 17.22 14.48
CA ARG A 45 16.94 17.65 13.90
C ARG A 45 17.97 16.54 14.08
N ARG A 46 18.55 16.10 12.97
CA ARG A 46 19.64 15.13 13.01
C ARG A 46 20.74 15.61 13.93
N PRO A 47 21.26 14.77 14.82
CA PRO A 47 22.42 15.13 15.61
C PRO A 47 23.58 15.46 14.66
N GLY A 48 24.27 16.59 14.89
CA GLY A 48 25.38 17.02 14.05
C GLY A 48 26.45 15.95 13.97
N LEU A 49 27.28 15.99 12.91
CA LEU A 49 28.33 15.01 12.63
C LEU A 49 29.28 14.82 13.83
N LEU A 50 29.62 15.90 14.54
CA LEU A 50 30.44 15.86 15.75
C LEU A 50 29.76 15.10 16.90
N ARG A 51 28.46 15.23 17.09
CA ARG A 51 27.71 14.50 18.13
C ARG A 51 27.61 13.02 17.79
N ARG A 52 27.44 12.67 16.52
CA ARG A 52 27.41 11.26 16.03
C ARG A 52 28.82 10.64 16.19
N LEU A 53 29.86 11.35 15.80
CA LEU A 53 31.25 10.91 16.02
C LEU A 53 31.55 10.73 17.51
N TRP A 54 31.09 11.66 18.35
CA TRP A 54 31.22 11.53 19.80
C TRP A 54 30.50 10.32 20.35
N GLY A 55 29.29 10.03 19.84
CA GLY A 55 28.54 8.80 20.17
C GLY A 55 29.33 7.53 19.86
N GLN A 56 29.98 7.47 18.70
CA GLN A 56 30.82 6.32 18.31
C GLN A 56 32.06 6.22 19.22
N LEU A 57 32.70 7.34 19.57
CA LEU A 57 33.88 7.35 20.45
C LEU A 57 33.56 7.05 21.93
N THR A 58 32.32 7.26 22.36
CA THR A 58 31.83 6.93 23.71
C THR A 58 31.19 5.54 23.79
N ASP A 59 31.26 4.76 22.73
CA ASP A 59 30.89 3.34 22.78
C ASP A 59 31.70 2.63 23.86
N PRO A 60 31.11 1.84 24.74
CA PRO A 60 31.79 1.15 25.83
C PRO A 60 33.02 0.36 25.37
N MET A 61 32.97 -0.22 24.18
CA MET A 61 34.06 -1.04 23.62
C MET A 61 35.24 -0.17 23.13
N VAL A 62 34.95 0.94 22.49
CA VAL A 62 35.96 1.91 22.08
C VAL A 62 36.65 2.50 23.31
N LEU A 63 35.89 2.78 24.38
CA LEU A 63 36.44 3.25 25.64
C LEU A 63 37.38 2.22 26.30
N VAL A 64 37.01 0.91 26.26
CA VAL A 64 37.85 -0.18 26.76
C VAL A 64 39.16 -0.27 25.95
N LEU A 65 39.08 -0.15 24.62
CA LEU A 65 40.25 -0.11 23.75
C LEU A 65 41.18 1.08 24.03
N LEU A 66 40.59 2.26 24.17
CA LEU A 66 41.37 3.49 24.49
C LEU A 66 42.01 3.39 25.88
N ALA A 67 41.28 2.80 26.86
CA ALA A 67 41.83 2.55 28.19
C ALA A 67 42.97 1.50 28.13
N ALA A 68 42.83 0.44 27.36
CA ALA A 68 43.87 -0.57 27.16
C ALA A 68 45.13 0.03 26.48
N ALA A 69 44.93 0.85 25.44
CA ALA A 69 46.03 1.58 24.78
C ALA A 69 46.77 2.54 25.75
N GLY A 70 45.99 3.27 26.56
CA GLY A 70 46.55 4.17 27.59
C GLY A 70 47.32 3.41 28.67
N LEU A 71 46.81 2.24 29.11
CA LEU A 71 47.48 1.38 30.10
C LEU A 71 48.76 0.77 29.53
N SER A 72 48.74 0.30 28.27
CA SER A 72 49.92 -0.20 27.56
C SER A 72 51.02 0.87 27.49
N LEU A 73 50.65 2.09 27.07
CA LEU A 73 51.59 3.23 26.99
C LEU A 73 52.19 3.62 28.36
N TRP A 74 51.38 3.57 29.41
CA TRP A 74 51.82 3.86 30.77
C TRP A 74 52.77 2.77 31.29
N ALA A 75 52.46 1.49 31.03
CA ALA A 75 53.22 0.35 31.52
C ALA A 75 54.58 0.19 30.80
N SER A 76 54.65 0.53 29.49
CA SER A 76 55.87 0.51 28.70
C SER A 76 56.80 1.76 28.91
N GLY A 77 56.37 2.71 29.75
CA GLY A 77 57.11 3.96 29.93
C GLY A 77 57.17 4.84 28.68
N GLY A 78 56.27 4.58 27.71
CA GLY A 78 56.18 5.32 26.44
C GLY A 78 56.90 4.68 25.25
N GLU A 79 57.53 3.52 25.41
CA GLU A 79 58.25 2.82 24.31
C GLU A 79 57.27 2.28 23.26
N ASP A 80 56.04 1.85 23.68
CA ASP A 80 55.01 1.30 22.79
C ASP A 80 54.02 2.36 22.21
N TRP A 81 54.51 3.61 22.01
CA TRP A 81 53.68 4.70 21.49
C TRP A 81 53.11 4.41 20.07
N LEU A 82 53.83 3.60 19.28
CA LEU A 82 53.39 3.16 17.96
C LEU A 82 52.12 2.31 18.02
N ASP A 83 52.02 1.36 18.95
CA ASP A 83 50.85 0.50 19.11
C ASP A 83 49.63 1.32 19.56
N ALA A 84 49.83 2.24 20.51
CA ALA A 84 48.76 3.15 20.95
C ALA A 84 48.29 4.08 19.81
N ALA A 85 49.24 4.60 19.00
CA ALA A 85 48.89 5.41 17.83
C ALA A 85 48.12 4.61 16.75
N ILE A 86 48.51 3.38 16.50
CA ILE A 86 47.83 2.50 15.56
C ILE A 86 46.40 2.20 16.05
N ILE A 87 46.20 1.90 17.34
CA ILE A 87 44.85 1.69 17.91
C ILE A 87 43.99 2.95 17.71
N LEU A 88 44.54 4.14 17.97
CA LEU A 88 43.81 5.39 17.77
C LEU A 88 43.40 5.60 16.31
N VAL A 89 44.32 5.36 15.37
CA VAL A 89 44.01 5.46 13.92
C VAL A 89 42.91 4.49 13.52
N ILE A 90 42.96 3.25 14.00
CA ILE A 90 41.93 2.25 13.69
C ILE A 90 40.57 2.66 14.28
N VAL A 91 40.55 3.15 15.52
CA VAL A 91 39.32 3.66 16.14
C VAL A 91 38.68 4.79 15.31
N VAL A 92 39.51 5.72 14.82
CA VAL A 92 39.04 6.82 13.95
C VAL A 92 38.55 6.29 12.62
N VAL A 93 39.27 5.37 11.98
CA VAL A 93 38.88 4.75 10.71
C VAL A 93 37.58 3.97 10.89
N ASN A 94 37.45 3.21 11.97
CA ASN A 94 36.21 2.48 12.30
C ASN A 94 35.03 3.43 12.45
N ALA A 95 35.19 4.51 13.24
CA ALA A 95 34.13 5.51 13.40
C ALA A 95 33.72 6.15 12.06
N CYS A 96 34.68 6.44 11.17
CA CYS A 96 34.42 7.00 9.84
C CYS A 96 33.65 6.00 8.94
N ILE A 97 34.01 4.71 8.94
CA ILE A 97 33.36 3.69 8.15
C ILE A 97 31.94 3.45 8.69
N SER A 98 31.76 3.34 10.01
CA SER A 98 30.46 3.18 10.67
C SER A 98 29.50 4.33 10.32
N LEU A 99 29.97 5.57 10.40
CA LEU A 99 29.20 6.76 10.00
C LEU A 99 28.85 6.76 8.52
N SER A 100 29.76 6.31 7.65
CA SER A 100 29.51 6.22 6.20
C SER A 100 28.46 5.15 5.88
N GLN A 101 28.51 4.01 6.55
CA GLN A 101 27.53 2.92 6.40
C GLN A 101 26.14 3.38 6.89
N GLU A 102 26.08 4.04 8.06
CA GLU A 102 24.84 4.59 8.61
C GLU A 102 24.22 5.63 7.67
N ASP A 103 25.01 6.56 7.13
CA ASP A 103 24.55 7.58 6.19
C ASP A 103 24.05 6.96 4.86
N SER A 104 24.73 5.91 4.39
CA SER A 104 24.31 5.17 3.16
C SER A 104 23.00 4.44 3.37
N ALA A 105 22.81 3.79 4.51
CA ALA A 105 21.56 3.12 4.87
C ALA A 105 20.40 4.12 4.98
N GLU A 106 20.65 5.27 5.62
CA GLU A 106 19.65 6.32 5.79
C GLU A 106 19.24 6.98 4.47
N LYS A 107 20.20 7.24 3.57
CA LYS A 107 19.92 7.76 2.22
C LYS A 107 19.08 6.79 1.40
N ALA A 108 19.37 5.50 1.47
CA ALA A 108 18.58 4.47 0.80
C ALA A 108 17.12 4.44 1.32
N LEU A 109 16.93 4.58 2.63
CA LEU A 109 15.61 4.68 3.27
C LEU A 109 14.84 5.94 2.87
N ALA A 110 15.54 7.09 2.82
CA ALA A 110 14.92 8.35 2.42
C ALA A 110 14.41 8.30 0.97
N ALA A 111 15.21 7.77 0.05
CA ALA A 111 14.83 7.62 -1.35
C ALA A 111 13.57 6.73 -1.53
N LEU A 112 13.38 5.71 -0.70
CA LEU A 112 12.21 4.85 -0.74
C LEU A 112 10.94 5.56 -0.26
N ARG A 113 11.05 6.39 0.77
CA ARG A 113 9.90 7.17 1.30
C ARG A 113 9.41 8.19 0.28
N ASP A 114 10.30 8.82 -0.48
CA ASP A 114 9.93 9.78 -1.53
C ASP A 114 9.17 9.11 -2.70
N MET A 115 9.32 7.81 -2.93
CA MET A 115 8.58 7.07 -3.96
C MET A 115 7.09 6.85 -3.62
N SER A 116 6.65 7.07 -2.39
CA SER A 116 5.28 6.86 -1.91
C SER A 116 4.55 8.15 -1.55
N ALA A 117 5.02 9.31 -2.04
CA ALA A 117 4.39 10.60 -1.73
C ALA A 117 2.94 10.63 -2.23
N PRO A 118 1.96 10.97 -1.37
CA PRO A 118 0.57 11.08 -1.77
C PRO A 118 0.37 12.24 -2.75
N LEU A 119 -0.67 12.15 -3.59
CA LEU A 119 -1.00 13.14 -4.59
C LEU A 119 -2.27 13.90 -4.19
N ALA A 120 -2.29 15.21 -4.34
CA ALA A 120 -3.48 16.05 -4.17
C ALA A 120 -4.02 16.55 -5.51
N ARG A 121 -5.33 16.73 -5.60
CA ARG A 121 -6.01 17.37 -6.75
C ARG A 121 -6.11 18.87 -6.48
N VAL A 122 -5.43 19.68 -7.29
CA VAL A 122 -5.25 21.11 -7.08
C VAL A 122 -5.66 21.89 -8.32
N VAL A 123 -6.32 23.03 -8.15
CA VAL A 123 -6.60 23.96 -9.24
C VAL A 123 -5.49 25.01 -9.29
N ARG A 124 -4.73 25.04 -10.38
CA ARG A 124 -3.75 26.10 -10.70
C ARG A 124 -3.90 26.54 -12.15
N ASP A 125 -3.77 27.84 -12.41
CA ASP A 125 -3.97 28.44 -13.73
C ASP A 125 -5.30 28.02 -14.41
N GLY A 126 -6.36 27.82 -13.62
CA GLY A 126 -7.68 27.38 -14.09
C GLY A 126 -7.77 25.94 -14.54
N LYS A 127 -6.75 25.11 -14.23
CA LYS A 127 -6.73 23.68 -14.58
C LYS A 127 -6.63 22.83 -13.32
N LEU A 128 -7.41 21.76 -13.28
CA LEU A 128 -7.28 20.74 -12.24
C LEU A 128 -6.10 19.83 -12.57
N ILE A 129 -5.08 19.85 -11.70
CA ILE A 129 -3.86 19.05 -11.84
C ILE A 129 -3.69 18.12 -10.63
N ARG A 130 -2.95 17.03 -10.79
CA ARG A 130 -2.47 16.21 -9.68
C ARG A 130 -1.06 16.63 -9.31
N LEU A 131 -0.86 16.95 -8.04
CA LEU A 131 0.38 17.46 -7.49
C LEU A 131 0.78 16.64 -6.27
N GLU A 132 2.08 16.42 -6.07
CA GLU A 132 2.59 15.84 -4.82
C GLU A 132 2.19 16.75 -3.64
N THR A 133 1.70 16.14 -2.55
CA THR A 133 1.17 16.90 -1.41
C THR A 133 2.19 17.83 -0.76
N ASP A 134 3.48 17.50 -0.88
CA ASP A 134 4.57 18.32 -0.34
C ASP A 134 4.78 19.65 -1.08
N ARG A 135 4.23 19.78 -2.29
CA ARG A 135 4.24 21.01 -3.09
C ARG A 135 3.02 21.90 -2.89
N LEU A 136 2.12 21.52 -1.97
CA LEU A 136 0.99 22.35 -1.58
C LEU A 136 1.46 23.59 -0.80
N VAL A 137 0.80 24.71 -1.08
CA VAL A 137 1.07 25.98 -0.40
C VAL A 137 -0.23 26.62 0.08
N PRO A 138 -0.19 27.48 1.11
CA PRO A 138 -1.34 28.27 1.52
C PRO A 138 -1.88 29.09 0.34
N GLY A 139 -3.20 29.01 0.09
CA GLY A 139 -3.89 29.61 -1.04
C GLY A 139 -4.19 28.66 -2.20
N ASP A 140 -3.65 27.45 -2.23
CA ASP A 140 -4.05 26.44 -3.21
C ASP A 140 -5.50 26.01 -3.02
N ILE A 141 -6.23 25.82 -4.13
CA ILE A 141 -7.60 25.29 -4.12
C ILE A 141 -7.51 23.78 -4.34
N ILE A 142 -7.92 23.00 -3.34
CA ILE A 142 -7.90 21.53 -3.38
C ILE A 142 -9.30 20.96 -3.55
N HIS A 143 -9.41 19.86 -4.30
CA HIS A 143 -10.62 19.07 -4.44
C HIS A 143 -10.46 17.77 -3.66
N LEU A 144 -11.45 17.48 -2.82
CA LEU A 144 -11.47 16.37 -1.88
C LEU A 144 -12.71 15.51 -2.09
N GLU A 145 -12.55 14.18 -1.97
CA GLU A 145 -13.63 13.18 -2.08
C GLU A 145 -13.54 12.15 -0.95
N ALA A 146 -14.63 11.40 -0.78
CA ALA A 146 -14.64 10.29 0.17
C ALA A 146 -13.49 9.31 -0.11
N GLY A 147 -12.73 8.97 0.94
CA GLY A 147 -11.54 8.13 0.85
C GLY A 147 -10.22 8.89 0.71
N ASP A 148 -10.26 10.21 0.53
CA ASP A 148 -9.05 11.03 0.54
C ASP A 148 -8.57 11.28 1.98
N LEU A 149 -7.26 11.31 2.15
CA LEU A 149 -6.60 11.89 3.32
C LEU A 149 -6.44 13.39 3.06
N VAL A 150 -6.89 14.21 3.99
CA VAL A 150 -6.77 15.68 3.87
C VAL A 150 -5.28 16.05 3.91
N PRO A 151 -4.71 16.66 2.85
CA PRO A 151 -3.27 16.83 2.72
C PRO A 151 -2.70 18.01 3.50
N ALA A 152 -3.55 18.98 3.88
CA ALA A 152 -3.19 20.21 4.60
C ALA A 152 -4.42 20.77 5.29
N ASP A 153 -4.27 21.64 6.29
CA ASP A 153 -5.42 22.31 6.88
C ASP A 153 -6.07 23.23 5.84
N ALA A 154 -7.38 23.13 5.68
CA ALA A 154 -8.07 23.88 4.62
C ALA A 154 -9.44 24.40 5.06
N ARG A 155 -9.83 25.56 4.54
CA ARG A 155 -11.15 26.20 4.70
C ARG A 155 -12.08 25.75 3.58
N LEU A 156 -13.22 25.18 3.94
CA LEU A 156 -14.22 24.72 2.97
C LEU A 156 -14.82 25.88 2.17
N LEU A 157 -14.85 25.74 0.85
CA LEU A 157 -15.46 26.62 -0.12
C LEU A 157 -16.77 26.06 -0.68
N GLU A 158 -16.79 24.72 -0.87
CA GLU A 158 -17.95 23.93 -1.29
C GLU A 158 -17.93 22.61 -0.54
N ALA A 159 -19.11 22.10 -0.18
CA ALA A 159 -19.26 20.79 0.43
C ALA A 159 -20.61 20.18 0.06
N ALA A 160 -20.62 18.90 -0.28
CA ALA A 160 -21.82 18.12 -0.58
C ALA A 160 -21.82 16.84 0.25
N GLY A 161 -22.59 16.81 1.34
CA GLY A 161 -22.73 15.65 2.22
C GLY A 161 -21.42 15.22 2.87
N LEU A 162 -20.50 16.15 3.16
CA LEU A 162 -19.15 15.88 3.62
C LEU A 162 -19.14 15.41 5.08
N GLN A 163 -18.42 14.32 5.33
CA GLN A 163 -18.13 13.81 6.67
C GLN A 163 -16.63 13.48 6.76
N ALA A 164 -16.01 13.86 7.88
CA ALA A 164 -14.60 13.62 8.16
C ALA A 164 -14.45 12.82 9.46
N ASP A 165 -13.56 11.84 9.44
CA ASP A 165 -13.06 11.18 10.65
C ASP A 165 -11.86 11.97 11.17
N GLU A 166 -12.07 12.61 12.31
CA GLU A 166 -11.08 13.43 13.01
C GLU A 166 -10.57 12.76 14.30
N SER A 167 -10.82 11.46 14.46
CA SER A 167 -10.50 10.71 15.69
C SER A 167 -9.01 10.84 16.10
N ALA A 168 -8.12 10.93 15.14
CA ALA A 168 -6.69 11.12 15.38
C ALA A 168 -6.33 12.47 16.05
N LEU A 169 -7.19 13.49 15.90
CA LEU A 169 -6.98 14.84 16.44
C LEU A 169 -7.85 15.12 17.65
N THR A 170 -9.10 14.66 17.65
CA THR A 170 -10.11 14.98 18.64
C THR A 170 -10.33 13.86 19.66
N GLY A 171 -9.94 12.64 19.33
CA GLY A 171 -10.22 11.43 20.11
C GLY A 171 -11.66 10.90 19.96
N GLU A 172 -12.53 11.59 19.21
CA GLU A 172 -13.92 11.18 18.98
C GLU A 172 -14.00 10.20 17.81
N SER A 173 -14.54 9.01 18.04
CA SER A 173 -14.59 7.94 17.03
C SER A 173 -15.69 8.09 15.97
N ALA A 174 -16.64 8.99 16.15
CA ALA A 174 -17.72 9.20 15.19
C ALA A 174 -17.33 10.24 14.12
N PRO A 175 -17.59 9.97 12.82
CA PRO A 175 -17.35 10.95 11.78
C PRO A 175 -18.16 12.24 11.97
N VAL A 176 -17.49 13.38 11.83
CA VAL A 176 -18.09 14.73 12.01
C VAL A 176 -18.59 15.27 10.68
N SER A 177 -19.81 15.80 10.65
CA SER A 177 -20.35 16.48 9.47
C SER A 177 -19.68 17.84 9.26
N LYS A 178 -19.16 18.07 8.06
CA LYS A 178 -18.48 19.28 7.65
C LYS A 178 -19.27 20.04 6.59
N GLY A 179 -19.20 21.38 6.58
CA GLY A 179 -19.93 22.18 5.62
C GLY A 179 -19.43 23.61 5.47
N VAL A 180 -19.92 24.28 4.45
CA VAL A 180 -19.62 25.71 4.21
C VAL A 180 -20.47 26.53 5.15
N LEU A 181 -20.11 26.57 6.42
CA LEU A 181 -20.75 27.39 7.42
C LEU A 181 -20.19 28.83 7.37
N SER A 182 -20.97 29.77 7.88
CA SER A 182 -20.52 31.12 8.16
C SER A 182 -19.34 31.16 9.11
N ALA A 183 -18.78 32.31 9.37
CA ALA A 183 -17.77 32.49 10.41
C ALA A 183 -18.24 31.90 11.75
N LEU A 184 -17.36 31.15 12.41
CA LEU A 184 -17.60 30.60 13.73
C LEU A 184 -16.99 31.52 14.81
N PRO A 185 -17.46 31.48 16.08
CA PRO A 185 -16.84 32.20 17.17
C PRO A 185 -15.38 31.89 17.35
N GLU A 186 -14.57 32.83 17.84
CA GLU A 186 -13.13 32.69 17.99
C GLU A 186 -12.77 31.59 18.99
N ASP A 187 -13.57 31.38 20.00
CA ASP A 187 -13.42 30.37 21.09
C ASP A 187 -13.93 28.99 20.71
N THR A 188 -14.35 28.76 19.44
CA THR A 188 -14.86 27.46 18.98
C THR A 188 -13.79 26.36 19.13
N PRO A 189 -14.05 25.29 19.90
CA PRO A 189 -13.13 24.15 20.04
C PRO A 189 -12.80 23.49 18.71
N LEU A 190 -11.63 22.87 18.62
CA LEU A 190 -11.14 22.26 17.37
C LEU A 190 -12.14 21.25 16.78
N ALA A 191 -12.71 20.37 17.62
CA ALA A 191 -13.68 19.35 17.20
C ALA A 191 -15.00 19.94 16.61
N GLU A 192 -15.33 21.17 16.96
CA GLU A 192 -16.57 21.83 16.54
C GLU A 192 -16.38 22.75 15.29
N ARG A 193 -15.15 22.89 14.80
CA ARG A 193 -14.84 23.71 13.61
C ARG A 193 -15.31 23.01 12.32
N ALA A 194 -16.63 22.97 12.14
CA ALA A 194 -17.24 22.24 11.02
C ALA A 194 -17.00 22.90 9.65
N ASN A 195 -16.45 24.12 9.59
CA ASN A 195 -16.11 24.83 8.36
C ASN A 195 -14.65 24.66 7.91
N LEU A 196 -13.86 23.89 8.66
CA LEU A 196 -12.48 23.52 8.34
C LEU A 196 -12.36 22.00 8.18
N VAL A 197 -11.39 21.59 7.35
CA VAL A 197 -10.87 20.21 7.31
C VAL A 197 -9.40 20.24 7.70
N MET A 198 -8.99 19.29 8.53
CA MET A 198 -7.66 19.26 9.13
C MET A 198 -6.76 18.26 8.43
N ALA A 199 -5.49 18.57 8.32
CA ALA A 199 -4.46 17.66 7.78
C ALA A 199 -4.49 16.29 8.47
N SER A 200 -4.24 15.23 7.72
CA SER A 200 -4.21 13.85 8.19
C SER A 200 -5.55 13.29 8.72
N THR A 201 -6.67 13.99 8.53
CA THR A 201 -8.01 13.46 8.74
C THR A 201 -8.54 12.79 7.48
N VAL A 202 -9.50 11.89 7.65
CA VAL A 202 -10.02 11.06 6.56
C VAL A 202 -11.42 11.49 6.19
N LEU A 203 -11.68 11.71 4.91
CA LEU A 203 -13.02 11.94 4.43
C LEU A 203 -13.77 10.64 4.23
N THR A 204 -14.77 10.39 5.07
CA THR A 204 -15.56 9.15 5.05
C THR A 204 -16.72 9.20 4.06
N ARG A 205 -17.22 10.43 3.76
CA ARG A 205 -18.36 10.62 2.84
C ARG A 205 -18.33 12.00 2.20
N GLY A 206 -18.92 12.10 0.99
CA GLY A 206 -19.16 13.35 0.30
C GLY A 206 -17.97 13.85 -0.53
N ARG A 207 -18.05 15.11 -0.94
CA ARG A 207 -17.01 15.79 -1.71
C ARG A 207 -16.94 17.27 -1.32
N ALA A 208 -15.78 17.88 -1.51
CA ALA A 208 -15.57 19.28 -1.18
C ALA A 208 -14.56 19.96 -2.11
N ALA A 209 -14.66 21.30 -2.20
CA ALA A 209 -13.57 22.17 -2.61
C ALA A 209 -13.16 23.04 -1.42
N ALA A 210 -11.85 23.17 -1.18
CA ALA A 210 -11.33 23.89 -0.03
C ALA A 210 -10.09 24.70 -0.42
N VAL A 211 -9.82 25.80 0.30
CA VAL A 211 -8.57 26.56 0.16
C VAL A 211 -7.62 26.17 1.28
N VAL A 212 -6.39 25.83 0.94
CA VAL A 212 -5.32 25.52 1.90
C VAL A 212 -4.98 26.76 2.72
N ILE A 213 -5.02 26.61 4.04
CA ILE A 213 -4.78 27.70 5.01
C ILE A 213 -3.45 27.54 5.77
N ALA A 214 -3.00 26.30 5.97
CA ALA A 214 -1.75 25.98 6.64
C ALA A 214 -1.16 24.70 6.09
N THR A 215 0.18 24.62 6.06
CA THR A 215 0.95 23.47 5.55
C THR A 215 2.04 23.06 6.53
N GLY A 216 2.48 21.80 6.47
CA GLY A 216 3.59 21.27 7.23
C GLY A 216 3.45 21.44 8.74
N MET A 217 4.47 22.00 9.38
CA MET A 217 4.50 22.24 10.83
C MET A 217 3.49 23.28 11.32
N ASP A 218 2.94 24.09 10.41
CA ASP A 218 1.94 25.08 10.73
C ASP A 218 0.50 24.52 10.79
N THR A 219 0.27 23.25 10.39
CA THR A 219 -1.01 22.55 10.56
C THR A 219 -1.26 22.17 12.02
N GLU A 220 -2.51 21.85 12.37
CA GLU A 220 -2.82 21.38 13.73
C GLU A 220 -2.06 20.09 14.06
N VAL A 221 -1.95 19.16 13.10
CA VAL A 221 -1.12 17.94 13.23
C VAL A 221 0.36 18.31 13.37
N GLY A 222 0.85 19.30 12.63
CA GLY A 222 2.23 19.77 12.71
C GLY A 222 2.59 20.30 14.10
N ARG A 223 1.66 21.01 14.74
CA ARG A 223 1.86 21.50 16.12
C ARG A 223 1.94 20.35 17.12
N ILE A 224 1.07 19.34 17.00
CA ILE A 224 1.12 18.15 17.84
C ILE A 224 2.42 17.39 17.60
N ALA A 225 2.81 17.21 16.34
CA ALA A 225 4.08 16.57 15.99
C ALA A 225 5.28 17.32 16.58
N GLY A 226 5.26 18.66 16.59
CA GLY A 226 6.29 19.48 17.20
C GLY A 226 6.52 19.20 18.69
N LEU A 227 5.47 18.82 19.42
CA LEU A 227 5.55 18.41 20.84
C LEU A 227 6.16 17.01 21.00
N LEU A 228 6.12 16.17 19.98
CA LEU A 228 6.58 14.77 19.97
C LEU A 228 7.94 14.59 19.29
N LEU A 229 8.55 15.62 18.74
CA LEU A 229 9.81 15.58 17.97
C LEU A 229 11.02 14.97 18.71
N ASN A 230 10.91 14.74 20.03
CA ASN A 230 11.97 14.15 20.85
C ASN A 230 11.79 12.64 21.11
N GLN A 231 10.78 11.98 20.53
CA GLN A 231 10.65 10.53 20.65
C GLN A 231 11.46 9.85 19.54
N GLU A 232 12.45 9.05 19.96
CA GLU A 232 13.24 8.21 19.07
C GLU A 232 12.35 7.16 18.39
N GLU A 233 12.54 6.94 17.08
CA GLU A 233 11.89 5.83 16.36
C GLU A 233 12.30 4.51 17.02
N GLY A 234 11.34 3.70 17.45
CA GLY A 234 11.60 2.43 18.15
C GLY A 234 12.34 1.42 17.25
N GLU A 235 13.22 0.64 17.85
CA GLU A 235 13.96 -0.44 17.18
C GLU A 235 13.02 -1.51 16.58
N THR A 236 13.41 -2.05 15.41
CA THR A 236 12.69 -3.15 14.76
C THR A 236 12.82 -4.46 15.57
N PRO A 237 11.87 -5.43 15.41
CA PRO A 237 11.97 -6.73 16.07
C PRO A 237 13.29 -7.45 15.78
N LEU A 238 13.80 -7.36 14.55
CA LEU A 238 15.08 -7.93 14.16
C LEU A 238 16.26 -7.25 14.88
N GLN A 239 16.25 -5.91 14.96
CA GLN A 239 17.27 -5.16 15.70
C GLN A 239 17.29 -5.54 17.19
N LYS A 240 16.11 -5.72 17.81
CA LYS A 240 16.01 -6.20 19.21
C LYS A 240 16.60 -7.60 19.38
N LYS A 241 16.26 -8.54 18.48
CA LYS A 241 16.85 -9.89 18.51
C LYS A 241 18.36 -9.87 18.27
N MET A 242 18.86 -9.01 17.37
CA MET A 242 20.30 -8.84 17.16
C MET A 242 20.99 -8.31 18.40
N ALA A 243 20.41 -7.33 19.09
CA ALA A 243 20.93 -6.83 20.35
C ALA A 243 20.94 -7.91 21.46
N GLU A 244 19.95 -8.81 21.48
CA GLU A 244 19.95 -9.96 22.40
C GLU A 244 21.08 -10.95 22.09
N ILE A 245 21.28 -11.30 20.81
CA ILE A 245 22.35 -12.18 20.38
C ILE A 245 23.71 -11.56 20.70
N SER A 246 23.91 -10.27 20.40
CA SER A 246 25.13 -9.55 20.71
C SER A 246 25.44 -9.56 22.21
N ARG A 247 24.44 -9.33 23.06
CA ARG A 247 24.58 -9.42 24.53
C ARG A 247 24.96 -10.82 25.01
N ALA A 248 24.31 -11.84 24.48
CA ALA A 248 24.63 -13.24 24.84
C ALA A 248 26.07 -13.61 24.41
N LEU A 249 26.47 -13.20 23.19
CA LEU A 249 27.83 -13.43 22.68
C LEU A 249 28.86 -12.71 23.53
N SER A 250 28.61 -11.44 23.89
CA SER A 250 29.49 -10.65 24.77
C SER A 250 29.66 -11.33 26.13
N PHE A 251 28.57 -11.85 26.72
CA PHE A 251 28.68 -12.57 27.99
C PHE A 251 29.53 -13.86 27.88
N VAL A 252 29.30 -14.66 26.83
CA VAL A 252 30.10 -15.87 26.58
C VAL A 252 31.57 -15.51 26.40
N CYS A 253 31.86 -14.45 25.63
CA CYS A 253 33.21 -13.97 25.43
C CYS A 253 33.88 -13.53 26.72
N LEU A 254 33.20 -12.78 27.57
CA LEU A 254 33.74 -12.38 28.89
C LEU A 254 34.09 -13.59 29.74
N CYS A 255 33.28 -14.65 29.71
CA CYS A 255 33.60 -15.90 30.39
C CYS A 255 34.89 -16.56 29.83
N VAL A 256 35.01 -16.62 28.50
CA VAL A 256 36.22 -17.15 27.84
C VAL A 256 37.46 -16.31 28.19
N CYS A 257 37.32 -14.96 28.17
CA CYS A 257 38.43 -14.07 28.58
C CYS A 257 38.84 -14.28 30.03
N ALA A 258 37.89 -14.48 30.95
CA ALA A 258 38.19 -14.73 32.38
C ALA A 258 38.95 -16.07 32.57
N VAL A 259 38.48 -17.13 31.84
CA VAL A 259 39.14 -18.45 31.86
C VAL A 259 40.56 -18.35 31.28
N MET A 260 40.70 -17.66 30.15
CA MET A 260 41.99 -17.48 29.47
C MET A 260 42.96 -16.70 30.33
N PHE A 261 42.49 -15.63 30.97
CA PHE A 261 43.28 -14.81 31.92
C PHE A 261 43.77 -15.69 33.07
N GLY A 262 42.89 -16.46 33.72
CA GLY A 262 43.21 -17.37 34.79
C GLY A 262 44.23 -18.47 34.38
N VAL A 263 44.04 -19.10 33.23
CA VAL A 263 44.97 -20.10 32.69
C VAL A 263 46.35 -19.47 32.41
N GLY A 264 46.39 -18.26 31.81
CA GLY A 264 47.64 -17.56 31.53
C GLY A 264 48.42 -17.22 32.80
N LEU A 265 47.77 -16.79 33.86
CA LEU A 265 48.41 -16.53 35.16
C LEU A 265 48.94 -17.83 35.78
N LEU A 266 48.18 -18.93 35.74
CA LEU A 266 48.63 -20.23 36.19
C LEU A 266 49.85 -20.75 35.41
N GLN A 267 50.00 -20.33 34.18
CA GLN A 267 51.13 -20.65 33.32
C GLN A 267 52.37 -19.77 33.59
N GLY A 268 52.27 -18.74 34.46
CA GLY A 268 53.33 -17.83 34.81
C GLY A 268 53.59 -16.71 33.81
N ARG A 269 52.60 -16.39 32.93
CA ARG A 269 52.67 -15.24 32.03
C ARG A 269 52.47 -13.94 32.80
N GLY A 270 52.99 -12.84 32.25
CA GLY A 270 52.80 -11.52 32.85
C GLY A 270 51.36 -11.13 32.99
N MET A 271 50.99 -10.59 34.15
CA MET A 271 49.59 -10.18 34.43
C MET A 271 49.07 -9.13 33.42
N LEU A 272 49.94 -8.19 33.05
CA LEU A 272 49.64 -7.12 32.08
C LEU A 272 49.40 -7.67 30.69
N ASP A 273 50.30 -8.58 30.21
CA ASP A 273 50.20 -9.19 28.88
C ASP A 273 48.90 -9.99 28.75
N MET A 274 48.56 -10.76 29.80
CA MET A 274 47.33 -11.56 29.80
C MET A 274 46.09 -10.67 29.91
N PHE A 275 46.14 -9.55 30.61
CA PHE A 275 45.05 -8.58 30.65
C PHE A 275 44.82 -7.95 29.25
N LEU A 276 45.89 -7.46 28.60
CA LEU A 276 45.79 -6.89 27.26
C LEU A 276 45.29 -7.92 26.23
N THR A 277 45.73 -9.18 26.33
CA THR A 277 45.25 -10.26 25.47
C THR A 277 43.76 -10.54 25.71
N ALA A 278 43.31 -10.55 26.97
CA ALA A 278 41.90 -10.77 27.31
C ALA A 278 40.99 -9.63 26.80
N VAL A 279 41.46 -8.37 26.98
CA VAL A 279 40.73 -7.20 26.46
C VAL A 279 40.67 -7.25 24.93
N SER A 280 41.75 -7.62 24.27
CA SER A 280 41.80 -7.77 22.80
C SER A 280 40.80 -8.79 22.30
N LEU A 281 40.72 -9.94 22.98
CA LEU A 281 39.77 -10.99 22.66
C LEU A 281 38.31 -10.53 22.89
N ALA A 282 38.07 -9.78 23.97
CA ALA A 282 36.75 -9.24 24.27
C ALA A 282 36.24 -8.32 23.16
N VAL A 283 37.12 -7.50 22.61
CA VAL A 283 36.84 -6.57 21.50
C VAL A 283 36.61 -7.35 20.18
N ALA A 284 37.47 -8.32 19.87
CA ALA A 284 37.38 -9.12 18.66
C ALA A 284 36.10 -9.95 18.57
N ALA A 285 35.50 -10.30 19.72
CA ALA A 285 34.34 -11.18 19.76
C ALA A 285 33.01 -10.50 19.39
N ILE A 286 32.99 -9.17 19.25
CA ILE A 286 31.76 -8.43 18.95
C ILE A 286 31.70 -8.10 17.47
N PRO A 287 30.69 -8.60 16.76
CA PRO A 287 30.51 -8.28 15.34
C PRO A 287 29.96 -6.86 15.17
N GLU A 288 30.81 -5.83 15.24
CA GLU A 288 30.43 -4.41 15.18
C GLU A 288 29.69 -4.05 13.87
N GLY A 289 30.03 -4.71 12.76
CA GLY A 289 29.40 -4.48 11.46
C GLY A 289 27.98 -5.06 11.30
N LEU A 290 27.53 -5.94 12.21
CA LEU A 290 26.31 -6.72 12.02
C LEU A 290 25.03 -5.88 11.87
N PRO A 291 24.71 -4.87 12.72
CA PRO A 291 23.51 -4.05 12.57
C PRO A 291 23.54 -3.23 11.27
N ALA A 292 24.71 -2.69 10.90
CA ALA A 292 24.87 -1.90 9.68
C ALA A 292 24.66 -2.77 8.42
N ILE A 293 25.25 -3.96 8.37
CA ILE A 293 25.10 -4.90 7.26
C ILE A 293 23.63 -5.29 7.09
N VAL A 294 22.92 -5.66 8.17
CA VAL A 294 21.49 -5.99 8.12
C VAL A 294 20.67 -4.83 7.57
N THR A 295 20.94 -3.61 8.02
CA THR A 295 20.22 -2.42 7.54
C THR A 295 20.49 -2.16 6.05
N ILE A 296 21.72 -2.29 5.58
CA ILE A 296 22.09 -2.12 4.17
C ILE A 296 21.43 -3.21 3.31
N VAL A 297 21.45 -4.47 3.74
CA VAL A 297 20.81 -5.59 3.03
C VAL A 297 19.31 -5.38 2.91
N LEU A 298 18.65 -4.95 3.99
CA LEU A 298 17.23 -4.60 3.97
C LEU A 298 16.97 -3.44 3.01
N ALA A 299 17.74 -2.37 3.05
CA ALA A 299 17.57 -1.20 2.18
C ALA A 299 17.73 -1.56 0.69
N LEU A 300 18.75 -2.35 0.35
CA LEU A 300 18.96 -2.84 -1.02
C LEU A 300 17.81 -3.76 -1.46
N GLY A 301 17.34 -4.62 -0.56
CA GLY A 301 16.20 -5.50 -0.81
C GLY A 301 14.91 -4.73 -1.09
N VAL A 302 14.61 -3.73 -0.28
CA VAL A 302 13.45 -2.83 -0.52
C VAL A 302 13.59 -2.09 -1.85
N GLY A 303 14.81 -1.67 -2.22
CA GLY A 303 15.08 -1.09 -3.55
C GLY A 303 14.77 -2.05 -4.70
N ARG A 304 15.05 -3.37 -4.54
CA ARG A 304 14.66 -4.41 -5.52
C ARG A 304 13.15 -4.61 -5.56
N MET A 305 12.47 -4.64 -4.40
CA MET A 305 11.00 -4.71 -4.33
C MET A 305 10.33 -3.54 -5.04
N ALA A 306 10.84 -2.31 -4.83
CA ALA A 306 10.33 -1.11 -5.49
C ALA A 306 10.46 -1.19 -7.03
N LYS A 307 11.58 -1.70 -7.55
CA LYS A 307 11.75 -1.97 -8.99
C LYS A 307 10.76 -3.01 -9.52
N ARG A 308 10.29 -3.91 -8.67
CA ARG A 308 9.23 -4.89 -8.96
C ARG A 308 7.83 -4.37 -8.61
N ARG A 309 7.66 -3.04 -8.47
CA ARG A 309 6.37 -2.36 -8.24
C ARG A 309 5.74 -2.59 -6.86
N ALA A 310 6.51 -3.06 -5.89
CA ALA A 310 6.11 -3.20 -4.49
C ALA A 310 6.87 -2.19 -3.63
N ILE A 311 6.21 -1.11 -3.22
CA ILE A 311 6.79 -0.07 -2.36
C ILE A 311 6.53 -0.44 -0.91
N VAL A 312 7.58 -0.75 -0.16
CA VAL A 312 7.50 -1.06 1.28
C VAL A 312 7.64 0.23 2.08
N LYS A 313 6.71 0.49 2.98
CA LYS A 313 6.70 1.70 3.83
C LYS A 313 7.48 1.53 5.12
N LYS A 314 7.53 0.30 5.65
CA LYS A 314 8.21 -0.03 6.91
C LYS A 314 9.18 -1.18 6.70
N LEU A 315 10.43 -1.04 7.13
CA LEU A 315 11.46 -2.10 6.98
C LEU A 315 11.06 -3.44 7.60
N PRO A 316 10.43 -3.49 8.80
CA PRO A 316 10.02 -4.76 9.39
C PRO A 316 9.07 -5.57 8.52
N ALA A 317 8.27 -4.91 7.67
CA ALA A 317 7.33 -5.58 6.78
C ALA A 317 8.01 -6.49 5.74
N VAL A 318 9.28 -6.22 5.38
CA VAL A 318 10.06 -7.06 4.46
C VAL A 318 10.30 -8.44 5.05
N GLU A 319 10.70 -8.50 6.32
CA GLU A 319 10.92 -9.74 7.05
C GLU A 319 9.63 -10.52 7.20
N THR A 320 8.58 -9.84 7.68
CA THR A 320 7.26 -10.44 7.89
C THR A 320 6.68 -10.98 6.58
N LEU A 321 6.85 -10.24 5.47
CA LEU A 321 6.40 -10.65 4.15
C LEU A 321 7.07 -11.95 3.67
N GLY A 322 8.36 -12.13 3.94
CA GLY A 322 9.06 -13.37 3.67
C GLY A 322 8.53 -14.58 4.46
N CYS A 323 7.89 -14.33 5.59
CA CYS A 323 7.27 -15.34 6.45
C CYS A 323 5.79 -15.60 6.14
N ALA A 324 5.19 -14.91 5.15
CA ALA A 324 3.78 -15.04 4.82
C ALA A 324 3.38 -16.50 4.58
N GLY A 325 2.35 -16.95 5.30
CA GLY A 325 1.75 -18.28 5.21
C GLY A 325 0.39 -18.26 4.53
N VAL A 326 -0.29 -17.11 4.51
CA VAL A 326 -1.57 -16.89 3.83
C VAL A 326 -1.62 -15.51 3.20
N ILE A 327 -2.25 -15.42 2.04
CA ILE A 327 -2.52 -14.14 1.36
C ILE A 327 -4.02 -14.03 1.17
N CYS A 328 -4.67 -13.17 1.96
CA CYS A 328 -6.07 -12.81 1.86
C CYS A 328 -6.20 -11.68 0.83
N SER A 329 -6.72 -11.99 -0.34
CA SER A 329 -6.80 -11.04 -1.45
C SER A 329 -8.23 -10.61 -1.73
N ASP A 330 -8.45 -9.30 -1.84
CA ASP A 330 -9.66 -8.79 -2.48
C ASP A 330 -9.68 -9.23 -3.95
N LYS A 331 -10.88 -9.50 -4.46
CA LYS A 331 -11.07 -9.92 -5.85
C LYS A 331 -10.86 -8.77 -6.82
N THR A 332 -11.62 -7.67 -6.61
CA THR A 332 -11.77 -6.59 -7.58
C THR A 332 -10.50 -5.76 -7.68
N GLY A 333 -10.02 -5.54 -8.90
CA GLY A 333 -8.82 -4.73 -9.13
C GLY A 333 -7.50 -5.41 -8.78
N THR A 334 -7.49 -6.43 -7.91
CA THR A 334 -6.29 -7.17 -7.48
C THR A 334 -6.12 -8.48 -8.24
N LEU A 335 -7.11 -9.38 -8.14
CA LEU A 335 -7.15 -10.66 -8.87
C LEU A 335 -7.72 -10.48 -10.28
N THR A 336 -8.56 -9.47 -10.47
CA THR A 336 -9.20 -9.11 -11.73
C THR A 336 -8.71 -7.77 -12.25
N GLN A 337 -9.06 -7.44 -13.51
CA GLN A 337 -8.56 -6.24 -14.18
C GLN A 337 -9.29 -4.95 -13.79
N ASN A 338 -10.35 -5.03 -12.98
CA ASN A 338 -11.29 -3.93 -12.68
C ASN A 338 -11.85 -3.28 -13.97
N LYS A 339 -12.09 -4.11 -14.98
CA LYS A 339 -12.57 -3.67 -16.28
C LYS A 339 -13.65 -4.64 -16.78
N MET A 340 -14.89 -4.21 -16.67
CA MET A 340 -16.00 -5.00 -17.23
C MET A 340 -15.75 -5.25 -18.73
N THR A 341 -15.92 -6.50 -19.15
CA THR A 341 -15.69 -6.92 -20.53
C THR A 341 -16.85 -7.81 -20.98
N VAL A 342 -17.42 -7.51 -22.14
CA VAL A 342 -18.43 -8.37 -22.77
C VAL A 342 -17.74 -9.62 -23.32
N VAL A 343 -18.15 -10.78 -22.81
CA VAL A 343 -17.58 -12.07 -23.22
C VAL A 343 -18.55 -12.90 -24.05
N GLU A 344 -19.85 -12.60 -23.96
CA GLU A 344 -20.88 -13.33 -24.68
C GLU A 344 -22.05 -12.43 -25.07
N VAL A 345 -22.50 -12.56 -26.31
CA VAL A 345 -23.71 -11.93 -26.82
C VAL A 345 -24.61 -13.06 -27.39
N TRP A 346 -25.73 -13.30 -26.75
CA TRP A 346 -26.74 -14.25 -27.23
C TRP A 346 -27.95 -13.51 -27.80
N THR A 347 -28.44 -13.97 -28.95
CA THR A 347 -29.59 -13.37 -29.64
C THR A 347 -30.58 -14.47 -30.04
N PRO A 348 -31.88 -14.18 -30.03
CA PRO A 348 -32.90 -15.14 -30.46
C PRO A 348 -32.73 -15.59 -31.94
N ARG A 349 -32.15 -14.72 -32.78
CA ARG A 349 -31.83 -14.98 -34.19
C ARG A 349 -30.32 -14.79 -34.41
N PRO A 350 -29.63 -15.67 -35.15
CA PRO A 350 -28.19 -15.55 -35.39
C PRO A 350 -27.76 -14.21 -35.99
N SER A 351 -28.59 -13.61 -36.84
CA SER A 351 -28.34 -12.28 -37.45
C SER A 351 -28.62 -11.07 -36.54
N GLY A 352 -29.03 -11.32 -35.29
CA GLY A 352 -29.42 -10.25 -34.35
C GLY A 352 -28.30 -9.59 -33.59
N ARG A 353 -27.06 -10.09 -33.70
CA ARG A 353 -25.90 -9.66 -32.91
C ARG A 353 -25.56 -8.16 -33.09
N GLU A 354 -25.50 -7.71 -34.32
CA GLU A 354 -25.29 -6.30 -34.67
C GLU A 354 -26.37 -5.40 -34.07
N THR A 355 -27.65 -5.80 -34.21
CA THR A 355 -28.78 -5.06 -33.63
C THR A 355 -28.70 -4.98 -32.12
N ALA A 356 -28.34 -6.08 -31.42
CA ALA A 356 -28.21 -6.10 -29.99
C ALA A 356 -27.09 -5.15 -29.51
N LEU A 357 -25.93 -5.15 -30.17
CA LEU A 357 -24.80 -4.28 -29.86
C LEU A 357 -25.08 -2.81 -30.19
N THR A 358 -25.77 -2.53 -31.31
CA THR A 358 -26.23 -1.18 -31.67
C THR A 358 -27.16 -0.61 -30.60
N ILE A 359 -28.14 -1.39 -30.12
CA ILE A 359 -29.04 -0.98 -29.03
C ILE A 359 -28.28 -0.74 -27.75
N ALA A 360 -27.34 -1.61 -27.41
CA ALA A 360 -26.51 -1.48 -26.22
C ALA A 360 -25.65 -0.22 -26.25
N ALA A 361 -25.03 0.10 -27.39
CA ALA A 361 -24.21 1.31 -27.56
C ALA A 361 -25.05 2.58 -27.52
N LEU A 362 -26.18 2.64 -28.24
CA LEU A 362 -27.09 3.78 -28.25
C LEU A 362 -27.75 4.05 -26.89
N CYS A 363 -28.06 2.98 -26.14
CA CYS A 363 -28.64 3.08 -24.79
C CYS A 363 -27.55 3.11 -23.71
N SER A 364 -26.51 3.92 -23.90
CA SER A 364 -25.38 4.10 -22.97
C SER A 364 -24.90 5.54 -22.98
N ASP A 365 -24.43 6.02 -21.81
CA ASP A 365 -23.88 7.36 -21.64
C ASP A 365 -22.33 7.36 -21.67
N ALA A 366 -21.69 6.20 -21.65
CA ALA A 366 -20.25 6.08 -21.77
C ALA A 366 -19.73 6.64 -23.11
N GLU A 367 -18.65 7.40 -23.06
CA GLU A 367 -17.99 8.01 -24.21
C GLU A 367 -16.95 7.08 -24.81
N LEU A 368 -16.84 7.05 -26.15
CA LEU A 368 -15.83 6.28 -26.87
C LEU A 368 -14.71 7.20 -27.36
N ILE A 369 -13.47 6.85 -27.02
CA ILE A 369 -12.26 7.53 -27.47
C ILE A 369 -11.34 6.48 -28.10
N TRP A 370 -10.79 6.77 -29.28
CA TRP A 370 -9.82 5.91 -29.92
C TRP A 370 -8.38 6.28 -29.52
N LYS A 371 -7.65 5.32 -28.92
CA LYS A 371 -6.21 5.44 -28.70
C LYS A 371 -5.46 4.59 -29.72
N GLY A 372 -5.10 5.20 -30.84
CA GLY A 372 -4.58 4.47 -32.00
C GLY A 372 -5.66 3.57 -32.60
N ARG A 373 -5.47 2.24 -32.56
CA ARG A 373 -6.43 1.24 -33.06
C ARG A 373 -7.30 0.61 -31.97
N GLU A 374 -7.08 0.96 -30.70
CA GLU A 374 -7.83 0.39 -29.61
C GLU A 374 -8.95 1.32 -29.15
N PRO A 375 -10.21 0.83 -29.06
CA PRO A 375 -11.31 1.58 -28.49
C PRO A 375 -11.20 1.61 -26.96
N VAL A 376 -11.23 2.79 -26.38
CA VAL A 376 -11.25 3.05 -24.95
C VAL A 376 -12.52 3.80 -24.61
N SER A 377 -13.32 3.28 -23.71
CA SER A 377 -14.54 3.94 -23.26
C SER A 377 -14.39 4.47 -21.84
N THR A 378 -14.94 5.66 -21.59
CA THR A 378 -15.00 6.34 -20.30
C THR A 378 -16.45 6.45 -19.85
N GLY A 379 -16.72 6.28 -18.54
CA GLY A 379 -18.07 6.33 -17.98
C GLY A 379 -18.32 5.15 -17.03
N ASP A 380 -19.60 4.81 -16.80
CA ASP A 380 -19.97 3.63 -16.01
C ASP A 380 -19.31 2.37 -16.58
N PRO A 381 -18.66 1.52 -15.76
CA PRO A 381 -17.92 0.36 -16.23
C PRO A 381 -18.77 -0.62 -17.05
N THR A 382 -20.05 -0.76 -16.73
CA THR A 382 -20.98 -1.63 -17.46
C THR A 382 -21.27 -1.07 -18.84
N GLU A 383 -21.52 0.23 -18.93
CA GLU A 383 -21.79 0.92 -20.21
C GLU A 383 -20.53 1.00 -21.07
N ALA A 384 -19.37 1.29 -20.47
CA ALA A 384 -18.09 1.29 -21.15
C ALA A 384 -17.79 -0.08 -21.79
N ALA A 385 -18.15 -1.18 -21.11
CA ALA A 385 -18.02 -2.54 -21.67
C ALA A 385 -18.89 -2.74 -22.91
N LEU A 386 -20.14 -2.27 -22.88
CA LEU A 386 -21.07 -2.37 -24.01
C LEU A 386 -20.60 -1.58 -25.21
N VAL A 387 -20.18 -0.34 -25.01
CA VAL A 387 -19.68 0.57 -26.06
C VAL A 387 -18.37 0.03 -26.65
N THR A 388 -17.46 -0.47 -25.80
CA THR A 388 -16.20 -1.10 -26.27
C THR A 388 -16.47 -2.36 -27.10
N ALA A 389 -17.43 -3.18 -26.70
CA ALA A 389 -17.79 -4.39 -27.44
C ALA A 389 -18.39 -4.06 -28.79
N ALA A 390 -19.25 -3.05 -28.88
CA ALA A 390 -19.81 -2.57 -30.14
C ALA A 390 -18.70 -2.04 -31.07
N ALA A 391 -17.80 -1.21 -30.55
CA ALA A 391 -16.69 -0.65 -31.33
C ALA A 391 -15.72 -1.72 -31.89
N LYS A 392 -15.47 -2.80 -31.14
CA LYS A 392 -14.66 -3.95 -31.61
C LYS A 392 -15.30 -4.69 -32.78
N GLU A 393 -16.61 -4.61 -32.93
CA GLU A 393 -17.35 -5.17 -34.08
C GLU A 393 -17.62 -4.15 -35.20
N GLY A 394 -16.92 -3.01 -35.13
CA GLY A 394 -17.02 -1.96 -36.17
C GLY A 394 -18.22 -1.01 -36.00
N LEU A 395 -18.90 -1.07 -34.85
CA LEU A 395 -20.02 -0.19 -34.53
C LEU A 395 -19.54 0.97 -33.66
N ASP A 396 -19.00 2.03 -34.28
CA ASP A 396 -18.55 3.23 -33.58
C ASP A 396 -19.73 4.01 -33.01
N LYS A 397 -19.73 4.24 -31.69
CA LYS A 397 -20.82 4.95 -31.02
C LYS A 397 -21.01 6.36 -31.56
N ASN A 398 -19.93 7.10 -31.88
CA ASN A 398 -20.04 8.47 -32.40
C ASN A 398 -20.69 8.49 -33.77
N GLU A 399 -20.38 7.52 -34.63
CA GLU A 399 -21.04 7.36 -35.93
C GLU A 399 -22.50 6.95 -35.78
N LEU A 400 -22.79 6.01 -34.84
CA LEU A 400 -24.15 5.59 -34.52
C LEU A 400 -24.99 6.76 -34.01
N GLU A 401 -24.50 7.59 -33.12
CA GLU A 401 -25.23 8.75 -32.59
C GLU A 401 -25.46 9.83 -33.69
N GLY A 402 -24.52 9.98 -34.64
CA GLY A 402 -24.70 10.79 -35.83
C GLY A 402 -25.83 10.31 -36.71
N ALA A 403 -25.92 8.96 -36.95
CA ALA A 403 -26.96 8.35 -37.76
C ALA A 403 -28.30 8.20 -37.03
N TRP A 404 -28.28 8.04 -35.71
CA TRP A 404 -29.41 7.83 -34.79
C TRP A 404 -29.41 8.87 -33.66
N PRO A 405 -29.68 10.15 -33.93
CA PRO A 405 -29.62 11.19 -32.90
C PRO A 405 -30.58 10.91 -31.76
N ARG A 406 -30.10 11.02 -30.50
CA ARG A 406 -30.91 10.89 -29.29
C ARG A 406 -31.91 12.05 -29.20
N ARG A 407 -33.15 11.73 -28.89
CA ARG A 407 -34.28 12.67 -28.78
C ARG A 407 -34.94 12.70 -27.41
N GLY A 408 -34.63 11.71 -26.58
CA GLY A 408 -35.11 11.64 -25.23
C GLY A 408 -34.62 10.42 -24.50
N GLU A 409 -34.80 10.42 -23.19
CA GLU A 409 -34.35 9.31 -22.35
C GLU A 409 -35.19 9.17 -21.08
N LEU A 410 -35.12 7.98 -20.51
CA LEU A 410 -35.46 7.67 -19.12
C LEU A 410 -34.20 7.08 -18.51
N PRO A 411 -33.49 7.81 -17.64
CA PRO A 411 -32.24 7.34 -17.02
C PRO A 411 -32.43 6.01 -16.28
N PHE A 412 -31.31 5.34 -15.97
CA PHE A 412 -31.36 4.13 -15.17
C PHE A 412 -31.98 4.42 -13.79
N ASP A 413 -32.89 3.55 -13.40
CA ASP A 413 -33.56 3.59 -12.12
C ASP A 413 -33.48 2.21 -11.45
N SER A 414 -33.05 2.18 -10.17
CA SER A 414 -32.77 0.94 -9.42
C SER A 414 -34.03 0.13 -9.08
N GLU A 415 -35.20 0.77 -8.93
CA GLU A 415 -36.48 0.10 -8.69
C GLU A 415 -37.00 -0.51 -9.99
N ARG A 416 -36.92 0.24 -11.08
CA ARG A 416 -37.32 -0.17 -12.41
C ARG A 416 -36.34 -1.13 -13.07
N LYS A 417 -35.04 -1.07 -12.69
CA LYS A 417 -33.91 -1.85 -13.23
C LYS A 417 -33.73 -1.75 -14.74
N LEU A 418 -34.15 -0.67 -15.35
CA LEU A 418 -34.11 -0.39 -16.79
C LEU A 418 -33.57 1.00 -17.05
N MET A 419 -32.92 1.17 -18.21
CA MET A 419 -32.61 2.45 -18.85
C MET A 419 -33.22 2.44 -20.25
N THR A 420 -33.73 3.59 -20.69
CA THR A 420 -34.39 3.73 -21.99
C THR A 420 -33.94 4.99 -22.70
N THR A 421 -33.58 4.88 -23.98
CA THR A 421 -33.25 6.03 -24.83
C THR A 421 -34.09 6.01 -26.08
N VAL A 422 -34.41 7.18 -26.64
CA VAL A 422 -35.21 7.33 -27.85
C VAL A 422 -34.37 8.02 -28.91
N HIS A 423 -34.26 7.41 -30.08
CA HIS A 423 -33.42 7.87 -31.19
C HIS A 423 -34.23 8.08 -32.46
N ALA A 424 -33.93 9.14 -33.23
CA ALA A 424 -34.47 9.33 -34.53
C ALA A 424 -33.88 8.33 -35.53
N LYS A 425 -34.72 7.67 -36.34
CA LYS A 425 -34.27 6.68 -37.34
C LYS A 425 -33.82 7.33 -38.63
N PRO A 426 -32.78 6.83 -39.28
CA PRO A 426 -32.53 7.13 -40.68
C PRO A 426 -33.76 6.75 -41.52
N GLY A 427 -34.30 7.70 -42.25
CA GLY A 427 -35.52 7.46 -43.06
C GLY A 427 -36.86 7.74 -42.39
N GLY A 428 -36.86 8.26 -41.15
CA GLY A 428 -38.05 8.72 -40.45
C GLY A 428 -38.54 7.79 -39.34
N GLY A 429 -39.34 8.34 -38.42
CA GLY A 429 -39.75 7.66 -37.17
C GLY A 429 -38.69 7.61 -36.09
N TYR A 430 -38.98 6.83 -35.03
CA TYR A 430 -38.14 6.76 -33.84
C TYR A 430 -37.90 5.33 -33.42
N ARG A 431 -36.74 5.03 -32.82
CA ARG A 431 -36.45 3.78 -32.16
C ARG A 431 -36.26 4.02 -30.66
N VAL A 432 -36.98 3.30 -29.88
CA VAL A 432 -36.80 3.20 -28.42
C VAL A 432 -35.83 2.05 -28.18
N CYS A 433 -34.69 2.33 -27.55
CA CYS A 433 -33.71 1.36 -27.11
C CYS A 433 -33.81 1.20 -25.62
N VAL A 434 -33.88 -0.04 -25.13
CA VAL A 434 -34.01 -0.37 -23.71
C VAL A 434 -32.95 -1.37 -23.32
N LYS A 435 -32.27 -1.13 -22.21
CA LYS A 435 -31.38 -2.10 -21.57
C LYS A 435 -31.71 -2.27 -20.08
N GLY A 436 -31.44 -3.43 -19.52
CA GLY A 436 -31.56 -3.67 -18.09
C GLY A 436 -31.64 -5.12 -17.69
N ALA A 437 -32.21 -5.40 -16.50
CA ALA A 437 -32.33 -6.73 -15.94
C ALA A 437 -33.14 -7.67 -16.84
N PRO A 438 -32.60 -8.83 -17.21
CA PRO A 438 -33.26 -9.75 -18.14
C PRO A 438 -34.65 -10.20 -17.71
N ASP A 439 -34.85 -10.45 -16.41
CA ASP A 439 -36.11 -10.88 -15.80
C ASP A 439 -37.21 -9.81 -15.89
N VAL A 440 -36.83 -8.54 -15.71
CA VAL A 440 -37.75 -7.40 -15.86
C VAL A 440 -38.04 -7.13 -17.32
N LEU A 441 -37.01 -7.11 -18.16
CA LEU A 441 -37.13 -6.78 -19.57
C LEU A 441 -37.94 -7.80 -20.34
N SER A 442 -37.79 -9.11 -20.02
CA SER A 442 -38.54 -10.19 -20.65
C SER A 442 -40.05 -10.03 -20.50
N ARG A 443 -40.51 -9.58 -19.34
CA ARG A 443 -41.96 -9.34 -19.06
C ARG A 443 -42.51 -8.16 -19.84
N ARG A 444 -41.66 -7.26 -20.34
CA ARG A 444 -42.06 -6.09 -21.12
C ARG A 444 -42.00 -6.34 -22.64
N CYS A 445 -41.46 -7.49 -23.03
CA CYS A 445 -41.29 -7.88 -24.42
C CYS A 445 -42.45 -8.75 -24.91
N ARG A 446 -42.73 -8.73 -26.22
CA ARG A 446 -43.66 -9.61 -26.89
C ARG A 446 -43.00 -10.98 -27.14
N LEU A 447 -42.99 -11.85 -26.13
CA LEU A 447 -42.40 -13.19 -26.21
C LEU A 447 -43.50 -14.24 -26.14
N ASP A 448 -43.41 -15.28 -26.96
CA ASP A 448 -44.19 -16.49 -26.77
C ASP A 448 -43.58 -17.34 -25.62
N GLY A 449 -44.34 -18.29 -25.09
CA GLY A 449 -43.90 -19.11 -23.96
C GLY A 449 -42.65 -19.96 -24.25
N ALA A 450 -42.38 -20.28 -25.50
CA ALA A 450 -41.19 -21.04 -25.88
C ALA A 450 -39.92 -20.13 -25.95
N ALA A 451 -40.08 -18.89 -26.46
CA ALA A 451 -39.02 -17.91 -26.48
C ALA A 451 -38.69 -17.44 -25.05
N ALA A 452 -39.67 -17.22 -24.18
CA ALA A 452 -39.44 -16.86 -22.78
C ALA A 452 -38.65 -17.95 -22.05
N ARG A 453 -39.02 -19.22 -22.17
CA ARG A 453 -38.25 -20.33 -21.56
C ARG A 453 -36.80 -20.43 -22.09
N ARG A 454 -36.60 -20.24 -23.40
CA ARG A 454 -35.23 -20.23 -23.99
C ARG A 454 -34.36 -19.08 -23.46
N LEU A 455 -34.95 -17.90 -23.30
CA LEU A 455 -34.30 -16.75 -22.72
C LEU A 455 -33.88 -16.99 -21.27
N GLU A 456 -34.82 -17.50 -20.46
CA GLU A 456 -34.60 -17.82 -19.05
C GLU A 456 -33.48 -18.86 -18.88
N ALA A 457 -33.57 -19.98 -19.59
CA ALA A 457 -32.51 -21.00 -19.57
C ALA A 457 -31.15 -20.47 -20.00
N ARG A 458 -31.10 -19.53 -20.97
CA ARG A 458 -29.86 -18.94 -21.40
C ARG A 458 -29.31 -17.95 -20.37
N ASN A 459 -30.17 -17.14 -19.78
CA ASN A 459 -29.82 -16.24 -18.69
C ASN A 459 -29.24 -17.01 -17.49
N GLU A 460 -29.87 -18.10 -17.08
CA GLU A 460 -29.36 -18.99 -16.03
C GLU A 460 -28.00 -19.60 -16.39
N ALA A 461 -27.86 -20.09 -17.64
CA ALA A 461 -26.58 -20.63 -18.12
C ALA A 461 -25.46 -19.61 -18.18
N MET A 462 -25.73 -18.32 -18.44
CA MET A 462 -24.76 -17.23 -18.34
C MET A 462 -24.47 -16.88 -16.88
N ALA A 463 -25.49 -16.78 -16.05
CA ALA A 463 -25.36 -16.46 -14.62
C ALA A 463 -24.59 -17.55 -13.86
N SER A 464 -24.76 -18.84 -14.21
CA SER A 464 -24.02 -19.96 -13.61
C SER A 464 -22.51 -19.91 -13.93
N ARG A 465 -22.10 -19.20 -14.98
CA ARG A 465 -20.71 -18.90 -15.33
C ARG A 465 -20.22 -17.56 -14.77
N ALA A 466 -20.92 -17.04 -13.78
CA ALA A 466 -20.60 -15.77 -13.11
C ALA A 466 -20.65 -14.53 -14.02
N LEU A 467 -21.38 -14.59 -15.13
CA LEU A 467 -21.56 -13.44 -15.99
C LEU A 467 -22.62 -12.49 -15.41
N ARG A 468 -22.32 -11.21 -15.41
CA ARG A 468 -23.32 -10.15 -15.25
C ARG A 468 -24.10 -10.05 -16.55
N VAL A 469 -25.38 -10.37 -16.55
CA VAL A 469 -26.20 -10.42 -17.75
C VAL A 469 -27.10 -9.19 -17.86
N LEU A 470 -27.06 -8.52 -19.00
CA LEU A 470 -28.00 -7.47 -19.37
C LEU A 470 -28.86 -7.92 -20.56
N GLY A 471 -30.14 -7.65 -20.47
CA GLY A 471 -31.04 -7.76 -21.61
C GLY A 471 -31.09 -6.47 -22.42
N VAL A 472 -31.23 -6.57 -23.74
CA VAL A 472 -31.44 -5.44 -24.63
C VAL A 472 -32.68 -5.69 -25.48
N ALA A 473 -33.48 -4.64 -25.69
CA ALA A 473 -34.74 -4.70 -26.46
C ALA A 473 -35.00 -3.38 -27.15
N TYR A 474 -35.88 -3.37 -28.12
CA TYR A 474 -36.24 -2.16 -28.85
C TYR A 474 -37.71 -2.16 -29.27
N LYS A 475 -38.18 -0.98 -29.66
CA LYS A 475 -39.48 -0.76 -30.28
C LYS A 475 -39.38 0.41 -31.25
N ASP A 476 -39.99 0.28 -32.43
CA ASP A 476 -40.07 1.35 -33.40
C ASP A 476 -41.41 2.11 -33.24
N LEU A 477 -41.36 3.45 -33.32
CA LEU A 477 -42.47 4.36 -33.21
C LEU A 477 -42.52 5.24 -34.45
N ALA A 478 -43.75 5.54 -34.97
CA ALA A 478 -43.91 6.46 -36.08
C ALA A 478 -43.76 7.94 -35.64
N LEU A 479 -44.20 8.26 -34.43
CA LEU A 479 -44.17 9.62 -33.86
C LEU A 479 -43.59 9.58 -32.44
N LEU A 480 -42.90 10.66 -32.07
CA LEU A 480 -42.39 10.84 -30.68
C LEU A 480 -43.61 11.13 -29.76
N PRO A 481 -43.81 10.38 -28.67
CA PRO A 481 -44.85 10.68 -27.69
C PRO A 481 -44.64 12.07 -27.04
N ALA A 482 -45.72 12.79 -26.80
CA ALA A 482 -45.68 14.10 -26.14
C ALA A 482 -45.11 14.01 -24.72
N GLN A 483 -45.28 12.87 -24.03
CA GLN A 483 -44.74 12.61 -22.72
C GLN A 483 -43.96 11.30 -22.73
N LEU A 484 -42.70 11.34 -22.36
CA LEU A 484 -41.83 10.17 -22.23
C LEU A 484 -42.08 9.53 -20.86
N SER A 485 -42.71 8.35 -20.84
CA SER A 485 -42.97 7.59 -19.61
C SER A 485 -42.70 6.10 -19.81
N SER A 486 -42.39 5.40 -18.73
CA SER A 486 -42.15 3.95 -18.71
C SER A 486 -43.37 3.19 -19.26
N ALA A 487 -44.60 3.62 -18.93
CA ALA A 487 -45.85 3.00 -19.41
C ALA A 487 -45.97 3.05 -20.96
N VAL A 488 -45.46 4.10 -21.59
CA VAL A 488 -45.54 4.27 -23.06
C VAL A 488 -44.35 3.63 -23.75
N LEU A 489 -43.13 3.84 -23.22
CA LEU A 489 -41.91 3.45 -23.93
C LEU A 489 -41.48 2.00 -23.67
N GLU A 490 -41.71 1.47 -22.47
CA GLU A 490 -41.17 0.19 -22.01
C GLU A 490 -42.15 -0.97 -22.09
N GLN A 491 -43.19 -0.86 -22.89
CA GLN A 491 -44.18 -1.93 -23.12
C GLN A 491 -44.22 -2.38 -24.57
N GLY A 492 -44.49 -3.70 -24.78
CA GLY A 492 -44.60 -4.28 -26.11
C GLY A 492 -43.29 -4.24 -26.92
N LEU A 493 -42.17 -4.38 -26.24
CA LEU A 493 -40.81 -4.37 -26.82
C LEU A 493 -40.54 -5.64 -27.64
N THR A 494 -39.61 -5.53 -28.58
CA THR A 494 -39.00 -6.66 -29.28
C THR A 494 -37.70 -6.99 -28.61
N PHE A 495 -37.54 -8.18 -28.08
CA PHE A 495 -36.31 -8.63 -27.42
C PHE A 495 -35.20 -8.81 -28.46
N ALA A 496 -34.03 -8.15 -28.26
CA ALA A 496 -32.89 -8.19 -29.18
C ALA A 496 -31.82 -9.19 -28.74
N GLY A 497 -31.51 -9.29 -27.43
CA GLY A 497 -30.51 -10.25 -26.96
C GLY A 497 -30.14 -10.10 -25.49
N LEU A 498 -29.32 -11.06 -25.03
CA LEU A 498 -28.62 -11.03 -23.76
C LEU A 498 -27.15 -10.71 -23.99
N ILE A 499 -26.56 -9.86 -23.15
CA ILE A 499 -25.16 -9.52 -23.17
C ILE A 499 -24.56 -9.89 -21.82
N GLY A 500 -23.70 -10.91 -21.84
CA GLY A 500 -22.97 -11.40 -20.67
C GLY A 500 -21.60 -10.74 -20.57
N MET A 501 -21.30 -10.18 -19.41
CA MET A 501 -20.04 -9.51 -19.15
C MET A 501 -19.47 -9.95 -17.82
N ILE A 502 -18.16 -9.84 -17.67
CA ILE A 502 -17.41 -10.18 -16.48
C ILE A 502 -16.22 -9.21 -16.34
N ASP A 503 -15.77 -9.00 -15.12
CA ASP A 503 -14.45 -8.46 -14.86
C ASP A 503 -13.44 -9.62 -14.90
N PRO A 504 -12.65 -9.76 -16.00
CA PRO A 504 -11.84 -10.95 -16.21
C PRO A 504 -10.67 -11.03 -15.24
N PRO A 505 -10.26 -12.25 -14.85
CA PRO A 505 -9.02 -12.45 -14.11
C PRO A 505 -7.82 -11.87 -14.86
N ARG A 506 -6.82 -11.40 -14.10
CA ARG A 506 -5.53 -11.01 -14.71
C ARG A 506 -4.79 -12.26 -15.18
N PRO A 507 -4.20 -12.27 -16.38
CA PRO A 507 -3.55 -13.46 -16.95
C PRO A 507 -2.43 -14.06 -16.09
N GLU A 508 -1.68 -13.21 -15.39
CA GLU A 508 -0.54 -13.58 -14.56
C GLU A 508 -0.92 -14.16 -13.20
N VAL A 509 -2.15 -13.95 -12.72
CA VAL A 509 -2.58 -14.35 -11.37
C VAL A 509 -2.62 -15.86 -11.21
N LYS A 510 -3.05 -16.61 -12.22
CA LYS A 510 -3.09 -18.07 -12.14
C LYS A 510 -1.71 -18.67 -11.87
N ALA A 511 -0.69 -18.23 -12.61
CA ALA A 511 0.69 -18.67 -12.38
C ALA A 511 1.22 -18.21 -11.02
N ALA A 512 0.82 -17.03 -10.54
CA ALA A 512 1.17 -16.56 -9.21
C ALA A 512 0.54 -17.40 -8.10
N VAL A 513 -0.73 -17.80 -8.24
CA VAL A 513 -1.42 -18.73 -7.32
C VAL A 513 -0.73 -20.09 -7.25
N GLU A 514 -0.33 -20.65 -8.39
CA GLU A 514 0.44 -21.91 -8.44
C GLU A 514 1.78 -21.79 -7.68
N ARG A 515 2.48 -20.67 -7.85
CA ARG A 515 3.71 -20.38 -7.09
C ARG A 515 3.47 -20.23 -5.59
N CYS A 516 2.36 -19.61 -5.16
CA CYS A 516 1.97 -19.54 -3.75
C CYS A 516 1.88 -20.94 -3.14
N PHE A 517 1.13 -21.83 -3.76
CA PHE A 517 0.98 -23.20 -3.25
C PHE A 517 2.30 -23.98 -3.24
N ALA A 518 3.11 -23.84 -4.28
CA ALA A 518 4.44 -24.47 -4.33
C ALA A 518 5.36 -23.95 -3.22
N ALA A 519 5.17 -22.72 -2.79
CA ALA A 519 5.91 -22.07 -1.71
C ALA A 519 5.30 -22.29 -0.31
N GLY A 520 4.22 -23.09 -0.18
CA GLY A 520 3.51 -23.35 1.07
C GLY A 520 2.64 -22.19 1.54
N ILE A 521 2.28 -21.26 0.66
CA ILE A 521 1.43 -20.11 0.94
C ILE A 521 0.02 -20.43 0.46
N ARG A 522 -0.99 -20.17 1.28
CA ARG A 522 -2.39 -20.34 0.92
C ARG A 522 -2.99 -19.01 0.43
N PRO A 523 -3.34 -18.88 -0.86
CA PRO A 523 -4.14 -17.76 -1.32
C PRO A 523 -5.61 -17.97 -0.94
N VAL A 524 -6.26 -16.89 -0.49
CA VAL A 524 -7.66 -16.85 -0.07
C VAL A 524 -8.32 -15.67 -0.77
N MET A 525 -9.48 -15.89 -1.37
CA MET A 525 -10.27 -14.83 -2.01
C MET A 525 -11.31 -14.27 -1.06
N ILE A 526 -11.32 -12.95 -0.92
CA ILE A 526 -12.30 -12.21 -0.12
C ILE A 526 -12.99 -11.21 -1.07
N THR A 527 -14.34 -11.15 -1.07
CA THR A 527 -15.07 -10.28 -2.02
C THR A 527 -16.46 -9.90 -1.53
N GLY A 528 -16.93 -8.72 -1.98
CA GLY A 528 -18.34 -8.32 -1.86
C GLY A 528 -19.29 -9.00 -2.86
N ASP A 529 -18.75 -9.74 -3.83
CA ASP A 529 -19.54 -10.41 -4.86
C ASP A 529 -20.39 -11.59 -4.34
N HIS A 530 -21.33 -12.00 -5.18
CA HIS A 530 -22.14 -13.19 -4.90
C HIS A 530 -21.29 -14.48 -4.88
N LYS A 531 -21.61 -15.41 -3.97
CA LYS A 531 -20.86 -16.67 -3.72
C LYS A 531 -20.58 -17.46 -5.00
N LEU A 532 -21.56 -17.62 -5.89
CA LEU A 532 -21.38 -18.38 -7.15
C LEU A 532 -20.33 -17.72 -8.06
N THR A 533 -20.36 -16.39 -8.19
CA THR A 533 -19.39 -15.62 -8.97
C THR A 533 -17.98 -15.76 -8.39
N ALA A 534 -17.85 -15.59 -7.08
CA ALA A 534 -16.58 -15.70 -6.38
C ALA A 534 -15.95 -17.09 -6.53
N VAL A 535 -16.74 -18.15 -6.34
CA VAL A 535 -16.28 -19.55 -6.48
C VAL A 535 -15.88 -19.87 -7.92
N ALA A 536 -16.63 -19.38 -8.93
CA ALA A 536 -16.29 -19.62 -10.33
C ALA A 536 -14.92 -19.00 -10.70
N ILE A 537 -14.68 -17.74 -10.32
CA ILE A 537 -13.41 -17.06 -10.55
C ILE A 537 -12.28 -17.71 -9.74
N ALA A 538 -12.53 -18.06 -8.48
CA ALA A 538 -11.54 -18.72 -7.64
C ALA A 538 -11.10 -20.10 -8.17
N ARG A 539 -12.03 -20.86 -8.78
CA ARG A 539 -11.72 -22.13 -9.47
C ARG A 539 -10.89 -21.91 -10.73
N GLU A 540 -11.26 -20.91 -11.54
CA GLU A 540 -10.50 -20.56 -12.76
C GLU A 540 -9.06 -20.17 -12.43
N LEU A 541 -8.85 -19.41 -11.35
CA LEU A 541 -7.53 -19.01 -10.86
C LEU A 541 -6.79 -20.12 -10.09
N GLY A 542 -7.46 -21.22 -9.73
CA GLY A 542 -6.89 -22.32 -8.96
C GLY A 542 -6.78 -22.03 -7.44
N ILE A 543 -7.40 -20.97 -6.94
CA ILE A 543 -7.47 -20.63 -5.51
C ILE A 543 -8.37 -21.64 -4.78
N CYS A 544 -9.57 -21.92 -5.34
CA CYS A 544 -10.51 -22.90 -4.81
C CYS A 544 -10.23 -24.28 -5.40
N ARG A 545 -9.67 -25.16 -4.61
CA ARG A 545 -9.32 -26.55 -4.98
C ARG A 545 -10.47 -27.51 -4.69
N PRO A 546 -10.45 -28.71 -5.27
CA PRO A 546 -11.41 -29.76 -4.91
C PRO A 546 -11.37 -30.05 -3.39
N GLY A 547 -12.52 -29.94 -2.74
CA GLY A 547 -12.66 -30.09 -1.28
C GLY A 547 -12.67 -28.77 -0.49
N ASP A 548 -12.21 -27.66 -1.08
CA ASP A 548 -12.31 -26.35 -0.44
C ASP A 548 -13.75 -25.85 -0.40
N LEU A 549 -14.08 -25.16 0.70
CA LEU A 549 -15.39 -24.58 0.96
C LEU A 549 -15.41 -23.07 0.74
N ALA A 550 -16.62 -22.52 0.59
CA ALA A 550 -16.84 -21.08 0.51
C ALA A 550 -17.89 -20.66 1.54
N LEU A 551 -17.62 -19.54 2.24
CA LEU A 551 -18.55 -18.91 3.19
C LEU A 551 -19.09 -17.60 2.62
N THR A 552 -20.31 -17.23 3.05
CA THR A 552 -20.88 -15.91 2.84
C THR A 552 -20.73 -15.05 4.11
N GLY A 553 -20.95 -13.73 4.00
CA GLY A 553 -21.04 -12.85 5.16
C GLY A 553 -22.12 -13.33 6.14
N ASP A 554 -23.30 -13.71 5.63
CA ASP A 554 -24.38 -14.24 6.46
C ASP A 554 -23.95 -15.53 7.20
N ASP A 555 -23.21 -16.44 6.54
CA ASP A 555 -22.65 -17.63 7.21
C ASP A 555 -21.67 -17.24 8.33
N LEU A 556 -20.86 -16.19 8.12
CA LEU A 556 -19.90 -15.68 9.11
C LEU A 556 -20.58 -15.02 10.32
N ASP A 557 -21.72 -14.33 10.11
CA ASP A 557 -22.48 -13.72 11.20
C ASP A 557 -22.97 -14.74 12.24
N PHE A 558 -23.31 -15.94 11.78
CA PHE A 558 -23.76 -17.04 12.64
C PHE A 558 -22.62 -17.92 13.17
N LEU A 559 -21.41 -17.82 12.59
CA LEU A 559 -20.28 -18.67 12.98
C LEU A 559 -19.50 -18.01 14.12
N PRO A 560 -19.37 -18.66 15.31
CA PRO A 560 -18.51 -18.17 16.38
C PRO A 560 -17.04 -18.05 15.95
N GLN A 561 -16.33 -17.10 16.53
CA GLN A 561 -14.93 -16.84 16.17
C GLN A 561 -14.03 -18.05 16.41
N GLU A 562 -14.22 -18.75 17.52
CA GLU A 562 -13.44 -19.94 17.89
C GLU A 562 -13.59 -21.06 16.85
N VAL A 563 -14.82 -21.25 16.34
CA VAL A 563 -15.10 -22.26 15.29
C VAL A 563 -14.47 -21.84 13.95
N LEU A 564 -14.51 -20.54 13.63
CA LEU A 564 -13.83 -20.03 12.44
C LEU A 564 -12.31 -20.27 12.53
N GLU A 565 -11.71 -20.02 13.69
CA GLU A 565 -10.30 -20.24 13.94
C GLU A 565 -9.90 -21.71 13.80
N GLU A 566 -10.74 -22.65 14.27
CA GLU A 566 -10.49 -24.08 14.13
C GLU A 566 -10.61 -24.59 12.67
N GLU A 567 -11.52 -24.00 11.90
CA GLU A 567 -11.89 -24.49 10.58
C GLU A 567 -11.41 -23.64 9.40
N VAL A 568 -10.69 -22.53 9.66
CA VAL A 568 -10.29 -21.55 8.64
C VAL A 568 -9.54 -22.18 7.46
N ASP A 569 -8.79 -23.24 7.69
CA ASP A 569 -8.06 -23.99 6.66
C ASP A 569 -8.98 -24.67 5.61
N LYS A 570 -10.26 -24.85 5.92
CA LYS A 570 -11.24 -25.48 4.99
C LYS A 570 -11.76 -24.48 3.96
N PHE A 571 -11.65 -23.19 4.22
CA PHE A 571 -12.24 -22.14 3.41
C PHE A 571 -11.21 -21.44 2.55
N SER A 572 -11.49 -21.30 1.25
CA SER A 572 -10.65 -20.57 0.30
C SER A 572 -11.33 -19.34 -0.29
N VAL A 573 -12.66 -19.22 -0.11
CA VAL A 573 -13.47 -18.13 -0.68
C VAL A 573 -14.45 -17.59 0.36
N TYR A 574 -14.45 -16.27 0.53
CA TYR A 574 -15.38 -15.54 1.38
C TYR A 574 -16.11 -14.50 0.52
N ALA A 575 -17.45 -14.62 0.43
CA ALA A 575 -18.30 -13.84 -0.46
C ALA A 575 -19.27 -12.94 0.32
N ARG A 576 -19.63 -11.78 -0.20
CA ARG A 576 -20.54 -10.79 0.43
C ARG A 576 -20.10 -10.40 1.85
N VAL A 577 -18.81 -10.20 2.05
CA VAL A 577 -18.24 -9.90 3.36
C VAL A 577 -18.25 -8.40 3.67
N SER A 578 -18.49 -8.07 4.93
CA SER A 578 -18.35 -6.73 5.50
C SER A 578 -16.88 -6.46 5.92
N PRO A 579 -16.52 -5.20 6.22
CA PRO A 579 -15.21 -4.87 6.77
C PRO A 579 -14.86 -5.64 8.07
N GLU A 580 -15.84 -5.85 8.94
CA GLU A 580 -15.69 -6.61 10.19
C GLU A 580 -15.37 -8.08 9.91
N HIS A 581 -16.02 -8.68 8.92
CA HIS A 581 -15.72 -10.04 8.49
C HIS A 581 -14.29 -10.19 7.99
N LYS A 582 -13.77 -9.19 7.24
CA LYS A 582 -12.36 -9.19 6.77
C LYS A 582 -11.38 -9.25 7.94
N MET A 583 -11.63 -8.49 9.01
CA MET A 583 -10.80 -8.56 10.23
C MET A 583 -10.88 -9.93 10.90
N ARG A 584 -12.07 -10.49 11.08
CA ARG A 584 -12.29 -11.81 11.68
C ARG A 584 -11.55 -12.91 10.93
N ILE A 585 -11.57 -12.88 9.61
CA ILE A 585 -10.86 -13.85 8.76
C ILE A 585 -9.34 -13.74 8.97
N VAL A 586 -8.78 -12.53 8.97
CA VAL A 586 -7.35 -12.30 9.23
C VAL A 586 -6.96 -12.82 10.61
N GLN A 587 -7.72 -12.47 11.65
CA GLN A 587 -7.48 -12.91 13.03
C GLN A 587 -7.55 -14.44 13.18
N ALA A 588 -8.47 -15.10 12.48
CA ALA A 588 -8.57 -16.56 12.48
C ALA A 588 -7.30 -17.22 11.89
N TRP A 589 -6.74 -16.68 10.82
CA TRP A 589 -5.48 -17.17 10.27
C TRP A 589 -4.30 -16.92 11.21
N GLN A 590 -4.26 -15.76 11.87
CA GLN A 590 -3.23 -15.43 12.87
C GLN A 590 -3.31 -16.34 14.10
N ALA A 591 -4.53 -16.67 14.57
CA ALA A 591 -4.74 -17.62 15.67
C ALA A 591 -4.21 -19.04 15.34
N ARG A 592 -4.22 -19.42 14.05
CA ARG A 592 -3.57 -20.67 13.55
C ARG A 592 -2.05 -20.56 13.40
N GLY A 593 -1.43 -19.48 13.87
CA GLY A 593 0.01 -19.25 13.78
C GLY A 593 0.51 -18.97 12.36
N LYS A 594 -0.36 -18.54 11.45
CA LYS A 594 0.03 -18.13 10.09
C LYS A 594 0.25 -16.63 10.03
N VAL A 595 1.33 -16.22 9.39
CA VAL A 595 1.55 -14.82 9.03
C VAL A 595 0.59 -14.46 7.88
N ALA A 596 -0.34 -13.57 8.14
CA ALA A 596 -1.41 -13.20 7.24
C ALA A 596 -1.10 -11.89 6.51
N ALA A 597 -1.04 -11.94 5.18
CA ALA A 597 -1.06 -10.77 4.32
C ALA A 597 -2.50 -10.46 3.89
N MET A 598 -2.90 -9.19 3.89
CA MET A 598 -4.22 -8.74 3.46
C MET A 598 -4.11 -7.66 2.39
N THR A 599 -4.90 -7.77 1.32
CA THR A 599 -4.98 -6.73 0.30
C THR A 599 -6.29 -5.95 0.39
N GLY A 600 -6.25 -4.68 0.01
CA GLY A 600 -7.44 -3.84 -0.07
C GLY A 600 -7.17 -2.52 -0.78
N ASP A 601 -8.24 -1.87 -1.25
CA ASP A 601 -8.18 -0.60 -1.97
C ASP A 601 -9.08 0.48 -1.36
N GLY A 602 -10.07 0.10 -0.56
CA GLY A 602 -11.07 1.00 0.00
C GLY A 602 -10.85 1.41 1.44
N VAL A 603 -11.59 2.40 1.87
CA VAL A 603 -11.69 2.81 3.29
C VAL A 603 -12.15 1.64 4.16
N ASN A 604 -13.04 0.81 3.62
CA ASN A 604 -13.60 -0.38 4.28
C ASN A 604 -12.54 -1.46 4.55
N ASP A 605 -11.42 -1.43 3.85
CA ASP A 605 -10.34 -2.41 4.00
C ASP A 605 -9.29 -1.98 5.03
N ALA A 606 -9.22 -0.69 5.33
CA ALA A 606 -8.19 -0.13 6.19
C ALA A 606 -8.08 -0.82 7.57
N PRO A 607 -9.18 -1.16 8.27
CA PRO A 607 -9.11 -1.89 9.53
C PRO A 607 -8.47 -3.29 9.36
N ALA A 608 -8.82 -4.02 8.31
CA ALA A 608 -8.27 -5.35 8.02
C ALA A 608 -6.80 -5.28 7.57
N LEU A 609 -6.43 -4.26 6.76
CA LEU A 609 -5.05 -3.98 6.37
C LEU A 609 -4.16 -3.70 7.58
N LYS A 610 -4.67 -2.94 8.56
CA LYS A 610 -3.93 -2.63 9.79
C LYS A 610 -3.86 -3.81 10.76
N ALA A 611 -4.88 -4.68 10.79
CA ALA A 611 -4.94 -5.85 11.66
C ALA A 611 -4.09 -7.01 11.13
N ALA A 612 -3.84 -7.08 9.83
CA ALA A 612 -2.97 -8.08 9.22
C ALA A 612 -1.51 -7.91 9.66
N ASP A 613 -0.74 -9.00 9.61
CA ASP A 613 0.71 -8.94 9.82
C ASP A 613 1.37 -8.11 8.72
N ILE A 614 0.77 -8.09 7.52
CA ILE A 614 1.19 -7.27 6.37
C ILE A 614 -0.04 -6.78 5.63
N GLY A 615 -0.29 -5.49 5.71
CA GLY A 615 -1.26 -4.79 4.87
C GLY A 615 -0.66 -4.43 3.52
N CYS A 616 -1.35 -4.78 2.42
CA CYS A 616 -0.95 -4.46 1.04
C CYS A 616 -2.03 -3.60 0.38
N ALA A 617 -1.79 -2.32 0.19
CA ALA A 617 -2.74 -1.42 -0.48
C ALA A 617 -2.49 -1.33 -1.98
N MET A 618 -3.56 -1.11 -2.74
CA MET A 618 -3.48 -0.81 -4.16
C MET A 618 -2.92 0.61 -4.37
N GLY A 619 -2.06 0.78 -5.36
CA GLY A 619 -1.38 2.05 -5.66
C GLY A 619 -2.18 2.94 -6.61
N LEU A 620 -2.83 2.35 -7.62
CA LEU A 620 -3.62 3.05 -8.63
C LEU A 620 -5.05 3.30 -8.17
N SER A 621 -5.76 2.24 -7.75
CA SER A 621 -7.17 2.29 -7.33
C SER A 621 -7.34 2.59 -5.85
N GLY A 622 -6.29 2.37 -5.03
CA GLY A 622 -6.38 2.47 -3.59
C GLY A 622 -6.58 3.90 -3.09
N THR A 623 -7.49 4.05 -2.11
CA THR A 623 -7.69 5.30 -1.38
C THR A 623 -6.47 5.62 -0.50
N ASP A 624 -6.27 6.89 -0.16
CA ASP A 624 -5.17 7.29 0.71
C ASP A 624 -5.27 6.68 2.10
N VAL A 625 -6.48 6.40 2.56
CA VAL A 625 -6.74 5.68 3.82
C VAL A 625 -6.21 4.26 3.77
N ALA A 626 -6.52 3.50 2.72
CA ALA A 626 -5.99 2.15 2.53
C ALA A 626 -4.46 2.18 2.44
N LYS A 627 -3.90 3.12 1.64
CA LYS A 627 -2.45 3.34 1.55
C LYS A 627 -1.83 3.74 2.90
N GLY A 628 -2.53 4.58 3.68
CA GLY A 628 -2.12 5.00 5.02
C GLY A 628 -2.02 3.82 5.99
N ALA A 629 -3.01 2.94 6.00
CA ALA A 629 -3.11 1.78 6.88
C ALA A 629 -2.13 0.65 6.51
N ALA A 630 -1.73 0.54 5.24
CA ALA A 630 -0.92 -0.55 4.73
C ALA A 630 0.58 -0.40 5.03
N ASP A 631 1.29 -1.53 5.07
CA ASP A 631 2.75 -1.63 5.19
C ASP A 631 3.44 -1.64 3.83
N MET A 632 2.73 -2.04 2.76
CA MET A 632 3.22 -2.10 1.39
C MET A 632 2.18 -1.54 0.41
N ILE A 633 2.66 -0.89 -0.65
CA ILE A 633 1.83 -0.35 -1.75
C ILE A 633 2.22 -1.05 -3.05
N LEU A 634 1.21 -1.57 -3.77
CA LEU A 634 1.38 -2.22 -5.08
C LEU A 634 1.10 -1.20 -6.18
N THR A 635 2.14 -0.71 -6.85
CA THR A 635 1.98 0.39 -7.83
C THR A 635 1.26 -0.02 -9.12
N ASP A 636 0.99 -1.32 -9.31
CA ASP A 636 0.28 -1.89 -10.46
C ASP A 636 -1.02 -2.60 -10.09
N ASP A 637 -1.42 -2.55 -8.83
CA ASP A 637 -2.62 -3.19 -8.29
C ASP A 637 -2.70 -4.71 -8.58
N ASN A 638 -1.56 -5.41 -8.59
CA ASN A 638 -1.48 -6.77 -9.10
C ASN A 638 -1.10 -7.79 -8.01
N PHE A 639 -1.90 -8.84 -7.87
CA PHE A 639 -1.62 -9.95 -6.96
C PHE A 639 -0.25 -10.61 -7.22
N ALA A 640 0.16 -10.74 -8.49
CA ALA A 640 1.44 -11.36 -8.84
C ALA A 640 2.64 -10.57 -8.27
N THR A 641 2.49 -9.27 -8.08
CA THR A 641 3.49 -8.41 -7.46
C THR A 641 3.67 -8.71 -5.97
N ILE A 642 2.60 -9.10 -5.25
CA ILE A 642 2.70 -9.57 -3.86
C ILE A 642 3.56 -10.83 -3.80
N VAL A 643 3.29 -11.79 -4.69
CA VAL A 643 4.04 -13.04 -4.74
C VAL A 643 5.52 -12.82 -5.04
N ALA A 644 5.81 -11.89 -5.97
CA ALA A 644 7.18 -11.49 -6.26
C ALA A 644 7.86 -10.78 -5.06
N ALA A 645 7.12 -9.98 -4.32
CA ALA A 645 7.61 -9.33 -3.12
C ALA A 645 7.87 -10.32 -1.97
N VAL A 646 7.03 -11.36 -1.82
CA VAL A 646 7.29 -12.47 -0.88
C VAL A 646 8.57 -13.23 -1.24
N GLU A 647 8.78 -13.51 -2.53
CA GLU A 647 10.01 -14.14 -3.04
C GLU A 647 11.25 -13.32 -2.68
N GLU A 648 11.22 -12.00 -2.93
CA GLU A 648 12.29 -11.08 -2.54
C GLU A 648 12.49 -11.05 -1.01
N GLY A 649 11.41 -10.98 -0.23
CA GLY A 649 11.48 -10.99 1.23
C GLY A 649 12.17 -12.25 1.77
N ARG A 650 11.85 -13.42 1.22
CA ARG A 650 12.52 -14.69 1.54
C ARG A 650 14.00 -14.67 1.16
N GLY A 651 14.32 -14.12 -0.02
CA GLY A 651 15.70 -13.94 -0.48
C GLY A 651 16.51 -13.02 0.45
N ILE A 652 15.95 -11.89 0.83
CA ILE A 652 16.56 -10.94 1.77
C ILE A 652 16.83 -11.61 3.12
N TYR A 653 15.84 -12.30 3.68
CA TYR A 653 15.99 -13.00 4.95
C TYR A 653 17.08 -14.09 4.89
N ALA A 654 17.11 -14.87 3.81
CA ALA A 654 18.14 -15.88 3.60
C ALA A 654 19.55 -15.25 3.51
N ASN A 655 19.68 -14.13 2.83
CA ASN A 655 20.95 -13.41 2.70
C ASN A 655 21.40 -12.80 4.03
N ILE A 656 20.48 -12.18 4.80
CA ILE A 656 20.76 -11.71 6.16
C ILE A 656 21.28 -12.87 7.02
N LYS A 657 20.60 -14.03 6.98
CA LYS A 657 21.02 -15.22 7.73
C LYS A 657 22.43 -15.69 7.33
N LYS A 658 22.76 -15.68 6.04
CA LYS A 658 24.12 -16.03 5.55
C LYS A 658 25.17 -15.05 6.07
N ALA A 659 24.89 -13.75 6.00
CA ALA A 659 25.81 -12.72 6.48
C ALA A 659 26.06 -12.84 7.99
N ILE A 660 25.00 -13.04 8.78
CA ILE A 660 25.10 -13.28 10.23
C ILE A 660 25.92 -14.53 10.52
N HIS A 661 25.60 -15.64 9.85
CA HIS A 661 26.31 -16.91 10.05
C HIS A 661 27.80 -16.77 9.72
N TYR A 662 28.15 -16.06 8.65
CA TYR A 662 29.54 -15.81 8.26
C TYR A 662 30.26 -15.01 9.35
N LEU A 663 29.73 -13.85 9.77
CA LEU A 663 30.34 -13.00 10.78
C LEU A 663 30.54 -13.73 12.13
N LEU A 664 29.51 -14.44 12.60
CA LEU A 664 29.62 -15.23 13.84
C LEU A 664 30.66 -16.32 13.73
N SER A 665 30.79 -16.98 12.56
CA SER A 665 31.79 -18.00 12.34
C SER A 665 33.21 -17.45 12.36
N CYS A 666 33.45 -16.28 11.77
CA CYS A 666 34.72 -15.60 11.81
C CYS A 666 35.11 -15.25 13.26
N ASN A 667 34.23 -14.59 14.00
CA ASN A 667 34.48 -14.19 15.39
C ASN A 667 34.75 -15.42 16.31
N ILE A 668 33.97 -16.50 16.16
CA ILE A 668 34.21 -17.73 16.92
C ILE A 668 35.56 -18.33 16.54
N GLY A 669 35.93 -18.32 15.27
CA GLY A 669 37.26 -18.78 14.81
C GLY A 669 38.40 -18.00 15.43
N GLU A 670 38.32 -16.70 15.51
CA GLU A 670 39.27 -15.80 16.17
C GLU A 670 39.40 -16.10 17.66
N ILE A 671 38.26 -16.19 18.36
CA ILE A 671 38.22 -16.55 19.79
C ILE A 671 38.93 -17.88 20.04
N LEU A 672 38.57 -18.91 19.26
CA LEU A 672 39.17 -20.25 19.40
C LEU A 672 40.66 -20.25 19.10
N THR A 673 41.10 -19.50 18.09
CA THR A 673 42.52 -19.40 17.72
C THR A 673 43.35 -18.84 18.88
N ILE A 674 42.91 -17.72 19.47
CA ILE A 674 43.64 -17.09 20.61
C ILE A 674 43.53 -17.97 21.86
N PHE A 675 42.36 -18.55 22.14
CA PHE A 675 42.14 -19.43 23.28
C PHE A 675 43.08 -20.64 23.20
N CYS A 676 43.14 -21.33 22.06
CA CYS A 676 44.01 -22.49 21.83
C CYS A 676 45.51 -22.08 21.93
N ALA A 677 45.88 -20.96 21.33
CA ALA A 677 47.27 -20.46 21.45
C ALA A 677 47.69 -20.21 22.90
N THR A 678 46.79 -19.67 23.71
CA THR A 678 47.04 -19.48 25.15
C THR A 678 47.12 -20.79 25.89
N LEU A 679 46.18 -21.74 25.63
CA LEU A 679 46.12 -23.03 26.29
C LEU A 679 47.36 -23.92 25.99
N PHE A 680 47.80 -23.94 24.72
CA PHE A 680 48.98 -24.71 24.27
C PHE A 680 50.32 -23.99 24.44
N ARG A 681 50.33 -22.85 25.12
CA ARG A 681 51.53 -22.07 25.45
C ARG A 681 52.35 -21.67 24.22
N PHE A 682 51.69 -21.22 23.14
CA PHE A 682 52.46 -20.71 21.99
C PHE A 682 53.38 -19.59 22.40
N PRO A 683 54.62 -19.55 21.89
CA PRO A 683 55.63 -18.55 22.30
C PRO A 683 55.23 -17.15 21.86
N GLN A 684 54.49 -17.02 20.78
CA GLN A 684 53.92 -15.74 20.29
C GLN A 684 52.43 -15.89 20.02
N MET A 685 51.63 -14.85 20.34
CA MET A 685 50.23 -14.87 19.98
C MET A 685 50.06 -14.76 18.47
N PRO A 686 49.19 -15.62 17.85
CA PRO A 686 49.04 -15.63 16.40
C PRO A 686 48.37 -14.36 15.86
N LEU A 687 47.61 -13.66 16.68
CA LEU A 687 46.89 -12.44 16.33
C LEU A 687 47.05 -11.43 17.47
N VAL A 688 47.41 -10.17 17.11
CA VAL A 688 47.45 -9.05 18.03
C VAL A 688 46.16 -8.22 17.92
N PRO A 689 45.82 -7.38 18.92
CA PRO A 689 44.56 -6.60 18.95
C PRO A 689 44.27 -5.82 17.69
N VAL A 690 45.27 -5.18 17.15
CA VAL A 690 45.20 -4.36 15.93
C VAL A 690 44.79 -5.21 14.70
N GLN A 691 45.34 -6.40 14.60
CA GLN A 691 45.00 -7.33 13.50
C GLN A 691 43.58 -7.82 13.60
N LEU A 692 43.10 -8.13 14.80
CA LEU A 692 41.70 -8.56 15.03
C LEU A 692 40.70 -7.47 14.66
N LEU A 693 40.95 -6.24 15.06
CA LEU A 693 40.12 -5.10 14.64
C LEU A 693 40.13 -4.89 13.13
N TRP A 694 41.27 -5.05 12.47
CA TRP A 694 41.36 -4.96 11.02
C TRP A 694 40.61 -6.08 10.34
N LEU A 695 40.73 -7.31 10.84
CA LEU A 695 39.98 -8.47 10.32
C LEU A 695 38.47 -8.23 10.39
N ASN A 696 37.95 -7.90 11.55
CA ASN A 696 36.51 -7.69 11.76
C ASN A 696 35.96 -6.52 10.92
N LEU A 697 36.70 -5.43 10.81
CA LEU A 697 36.24 -4.22 10.15
C LEU A 697 36.31 -4.34 8.63
N VAL A 698 37.45 -4.77 8.08
CA VAL A 698 37.71 -4.72 6.64
C VAL A 698 37.52 -6.09 6.01
N THR A 699 38.12 -7.12 6.58
CA THR A 699 38.18 -8.45 5.96
C THR A 699 36.84 -9.17 6.08
N ASP A 700 36.13 -9.01 7.19
CA ASP A 700 34.88 -9.75 7.43
C ASP A 700 33.63 -8.96 7.01
N SER A 701 33.63 -7.63 7.19
CA SER A 701 32.48 -6.80 6.87
C SER A 701 32.19 -6.74 5.37
N LEU A 702 33.20 -6.67 4.50
CA LEU A 702 33.02 -6.58 3.05
C LEU A 702 32.45 -7.88 2.43
N PRO A 703 32.98 -9.08 2.74
CA PRO A 703 32.38 -10.34 2.28
C PRO A 703 30.99 -10.56 2.88
N ALA A 704 30.76 -10.20 4.15
CA ALA A 704 29.44 -10.30 4.77
C ALA A 704 28.41 -9.43 4.02
N LEU A 705 28.80 -8.21 3.63
CA LEU A 705 27.95 -7.36 2.79
C LEU A 705 27.70 -7.97 1.42
N ALA A 706 28.71 -8.55 0.77
CA ALA A 706 28.59 -9.22 -0.51
C ALA A 706 27.67 -10.46 -0.44
N LEU A 707 27.68 -11.19 0.68
CA LEU A 707 26.75 -12.30 0.93
C LEU A 707 25.31 -11.84 1.18
N GLY A 708 25.14 -10.58 1.60
CA GLY A 708 23.84 -9.97 1.86
C GLY A 708 23.14 -9.43 0.60
N VAL A 709 23.85 -9.25 -0.49
CA VAL A 709 23.33 -8.71 -1.76
C VAL A 709 23.02 -9.85 -2.74
#